data_d9c2fdf7ce44919d779e92e6a9f0b3df
#
_entry.id   d9c2fdf7ce44919d779e92e6a9f0b3df
#
_cell.length_a   1.000
_cell.length_b   1.000
_cell.length_c   1.000
_cell.angle_alpha   90.00
_cell.angle_beta   90.00
_cell.angle_gamma   90.00
#
_symmetry.space_group_name_H-M   'P 1'
#
loop_
_entity.id
_entity.type
_entity.pdbx_description
1 polymer ?
#
loop_
_entity_poly.entity_id
_entity_poly.type
_entity_poly.pdbx_seq_one_letter_code
_entity_poly.pdbx_strand_id
1 'polypeptide(L)'
;VSVDKERVREEYLAPYSNDYNEWVQYQTYDVTEEVSKQGMLRVLLGNGWYKARFGFSAFEDKGFYGNEWKLIAELHLTYADGSEEVIGTDESWQVRRSKIAFSNLYDGEHRDDTLSELPLEKAVFCEAPKGELTERMSLPVTIHETFEPKELLHTPAGELVFDMGQEFTGIFKLHVNVPAGTKIHVQTGEILQRGNFYNDNLRSAKSEYIYISDGTEMDLVPHFTFYGYRYVKIEGIPDLKKEDFTGLSYYSNITATGWMKTGSDLVNQLISNVRWGLKCNFVDVPTDCPQRDERMGWTGDAQVFSPTAMYLEDTYAFYAKYLYDMAKEQSVLGGKVPHVVPSCGVEDAACVWGDAACIIPWNLYLFYGDKSILEDQFVSMKSWVDYITKVDGDNHGWRYVFHFGDWLALDNPVQGAEQVMGATDEEFIANLYYAISAGIVAKAAGVLGYREEQEKYQKLSEEQFAVVQEEYYSATGRCCIKTQTALLLTLKYHLSKNEELTKRQLLKLFEQSNHKLKTGFVGTPLLNNVLTDNGMNDLAYELLLNEEFPGWLYEVKLGATTVWERWNSLLADGTISGISMNSMNHYAYGSIQEWMFRHVAGINTMESHPGVRTVQFAPTLNWDLRYAEAKYDSASGMYSIRWELSDKEHVTITMDVPFDCTAEAVLPMVAKSEKEAVAEVLGSEENGRYLLEPGHY
;
A
#
# COMPACT_ATOMS: atom_id res chain seq x y z
N VAL A 1 -11.50 9.30 22.87
CA VAL A 1 -11.47 10.14 24.06
C VAL A 1 -12.41 11.33 23.85
N SER A 2 -13.18 11.69 24.87
CA SER A 2 -14.03 12.87 24.85
C SER A 2 -14.06 13.59 26.21
N VAL A 3 -14.26 14.90 26.16
CA VAL A 3 -14.53 15.73 27.32
C VAL A 3 -15.98 16.23 27.18
N ASP A 4 -16.83 16.00 28.20
CA ASP A 4 -18.24 16.39 28.20
C ASP A 4 -19.06 15.97 26.96
N LYS A 5 -18.74 14.83 26.34
CA LYS A 5 -19.32 14.27 25.11
C LYS A 5 -18.75 14.82 23.79
N GLU A 6 -17.92 15.85 23.80
CA GLU A 6 -17.18 16.30 22.62
C GLU A 6 -15.92 15.47 22.43
N ARG A 7 -15.68 14.97 21.22
CA ARG A 7 -14.43 14.24 20.91
C ARG A 7 -13.26 15.20 20.96
N VAL A 8 -12.16 14.73 21.59
CA VAL A 8 -10.92 15.50 21.69
C VAL A 8 -10.26 15.69 20.33
N ARG A 9 -10.33 14.66 19.48
CA ARG A 9 -9.83 14.69 18.10
C ARG A 9 -10.65 13.74 17.23
N GLU A 10 -10.75 14.04 15.94
CA GLU A 10 -11.36 13.19 14.93
C GLU A 10 -10.36 12.15 14.40
N GLU A 11 -9.86 11.30 15.29
CA GLU A 11 -8.97 10.19 15.00
C GLU A 11 -9.66 8.86 15.24
N TYR A 12 -9.32 7.86 14.44
CA TYR A 12 -9.91 6.51 14.49
C TYR A 12 -8.84 5.47 14.79
N LEU A 13 -9.23 4.38 15.45
CA LEU A 13 -8.44 3.18 15.69
C LEU A 13 -7.15 3.39 16.51
N ALA A 14 -7.01 4.49 17.27
CA ALA A 14 -5.91 4.61 18.22
C ALA A 14 -5.99 3.50 19.32
N PRO A 15 -4.86 2.96 19.80
CA PRO A 15 -3.47 3.36 19.67
C PRO A 15 -2.74 2.81 18.43
N TYR A 16 -3.45 2.44 17.37
CA TYR A 16 -2.95 1.98 16.07
C TYR A 16 -2.41 0.54 16.08
N SER A 17 -2.00 0.05 14.89
CA SER A 17 -1.54 -1.33 14.70
C SER A 17 -0.04 -1.45 14.95
N ASN A 18 0.34 -2.25 15.92
CA ASN A 18 1.73 -2.63 16.19
C ASN A 18 1.76 -3.96 16.97
N ASP A 19 2.91 -4.57 17.15
CA ASP A 19 3.01 -5.68 18.09
C ASP A 19 2.97 -5.16 19.52
N TYR A 20 1.80 -5.30 20.15
CA TYR A 20 1.56 -4.83 21.52
C TYR A 20 2.33 -5.63 22.59
N ASN A 21 2.99 -6.72 22.23
CA ASN A 21 3.91 -7.40 23.15
C ASN A 21 5.27 -6.72 23.19
N GLU A 22 5.68 -6.04 22.11
CA GLU A 22 6.98 -5.39 21.97
C GLU A 22 6.91 -3.90 22.30
N TRP A 23 5.87 -3.19 21.83
CA TRP A 23 5.70 -1.77 22.08
C TRP A 23 4.24 -1.33 21.95
N VAL A 24 3.90 -0.21 22.62
CA VAL A 24 2.56 0.39 22.59
C VAL A 24 2.70 1.91 22.42
N GLN A 25 2.01 2.46 21.44
CA GLN A 25 2.02 3.90 21.19
C GLN A 25 1.08 4.63 22.15
N TYR A 26 1.55 5.70 22.79
CA TYR A 26 0.67 6.64 23.49
C TYR A 26 0.44 7.90 22.66
N GLN A 27 -0.73 8.51 22.80
CA GLN A 27 -1.13 9.73 22.12
C GLN A 27 -1.17 10.88 23.13
N THR A 28 -0.68 12.05 22.72
CA THR A 28 -0.73 13.29 23.50
C THR A 28 -1.68 14.28 22.84
N TYR A 29 -2.60 14.85 23.62
CA TYR A 29 -3.58 15.81 23.14
C TYR A 29 -3.58 17.05 24.01
N ASP A 30 -3.59 18.24 23.41
CA ASP A 30 -3.90 19.48 24.10
C ASP A 30 -5.43 19.55 24.33
N VAL A 31 -5.81 19.55 25.59
CA VAL A 31 -7.20 19.61 26.05
C VAL A 31 -7.45 20.83 26.96
N THR A 32 -6.61 21.86 26.86
CA THR A 32 -6.64 23.05 27.71
C THR A 32 -7.99 23.75 27.69
N GLU A 33 -8.57 23.91 26.49
CA GLU A 33 -9.86 24.58 26.36
C GLU A 33 -11.02 23.75 26.92
N GLU A 34 -10.99 22.44 26.70
CA GLU A 34 -12.04 21.54 27.12
C GLU A 34 -12.07 21.38 28.64
N VAL A 35 -10.91 21.14 29.25
CA VAL A 35 -10.77 20.91 30.70
C VAL A 35 -11.03 22.18 31.52
N SER A 36 -10.70 23.36 31.00
CA SER A 36 -10.94 24.63 31.68
C SER A 36 -12.41 24.92 32.04
N LYS A 37 -13.34 24.19 31.41
CA LYS A 37 -14.79 24.31 31.60
C LYS A 37 -15.38 23.35 32.64
N GLN A 38 -14.59 22.66 33.42
CA GLN A 38 -14.99 21.60 34.38
C GLN A 38 -15.57 20.35 33.71
N GLY A 39 -14.86 19.77 32.77
CA GLY A 39 -15.30 18.64 32.00
C GLY A 39 -15.10 17.27 32.65
N MET A 40 -15.90 16.32 32.23
CA MET A 40 -15.70 14.90 32.55
C MET A 40 -14.96 14.22 31.42
N LEU A 41 -13.76 13.71 31.71
CA LEU A 41 -13.02 12.88 30.75
C LEU A 41 -13.70 11.50 30.62
N ARG A 42 -14.01 11.12 29.39
CA ARG A 42 -14.59 9.81 29.04
C ARG A 42 -13.74 9.13 27.99
N VAL A 43 -13.53 7.83 28.15
CA VAL A 43 -12.83 7.00 27.18
C VAL A 43 -13.74 5.83 26.81
N LEU A 44 -14.01 5.67 25.53
CA LEU A 44 -14.71 4.52 24.98
C LEU A 44 -13.67 3.51 24.49
N LEU A 45 -13.70 2.27 25.01
CA LEU A 45 -12.79 1.21 24.66
C LEU A 45 -13.51 0.15 23.81
N GLY A 46 -12.91 -0.25 22.70
CA GLY A 46 -13.36 -1.31 21.82
C GLY A 46 -12.25 -2.32 21.53
N ASN A 47 -12.56 -3.34 20.75
CA ASN A 47 -11.61 -4.40 20.48
C ASN A 47 -10.42 -3.96 19.64
N GLY A 48 -10.66 -3.21 18.55
CA GLY A 48 -9.61 -2.75 17.64
C GLY A 48 -8.68 -3.89 17.18
N TRP A 49 -7.41 -3.59 16.96
CA TRP A 49 -6.39 -4.62 16.69
C TRP A 49 -5.98 -5.43 17.91
N TYR A 50 -6.05 -4.84 19.11
CA TYR A 50 -5.56 -5.48 20.33
C TYR A 50 -6.38 -6.72 20.76
N LYS A 51 -7.71 -6.59 20.75
CA LYS A 51 -8.61 -7.59 21.31
C LYS A 51 -9.49 -8.29 20.26
N ALA A 52 -9.54 -7.79 19.04
CA ALA A 52 -10.28 -8.43 17.96
C ALA A 52 -9.63 -9.76 17.54
N ARG A 53 -10.42 -10.65 16.95
CA ARG A 53 -9.84 -11.72 16.14
C ARG A 53 -9.14 -11.07 14.95
N PHE A 54 -7.87 -11.35 14.74
CA PHE A 54 -7.07 -10.71 13.72
C PHE A 54 -5.99 -11.67 13.20
N GLY A 55 -5.60 -11.51 11.92
CA GLY A 55 -4.61 -12.35 11.28
C GLY A 55 -5.13 -13.77 10.97
N PHE A 56 -4.22 -14.69 10.70
CA PHE A 56 -4.55 -16.08 10.36
C PHE A 56 -5.04 -16.91 11.55
N SER A 57 -4.90 -16.42 12.78
CA SER A 57 -5.55 -16.99 13.98
C SER A 57 -7.01 -16.55 14.14
N ALA A 58 -7.58 -15.88 13.15
CA ALA A 58 -8.92 -15.29 13.18
C ALA A 58 -10.08 -16.29 13.34
N PHE A 59 -9.81 -17.59 13.31
CA PHE A 59 -10.79 -18.65 13.57
C PHE A 59 -11.08 -18.86 15.07
N GLU A 60 -10.28 -18.28 15.96
CA GLU A 60 -10.52 -18.31 17.39
C GLU A 60 -11.20 -17.01 17.84
N ASP A 61 -12.27 -17.12 18.65
CA ASP A 61 -12.96 -15.95 19.24
C ASP A 61 -12.13 -15.25 20.34
N LYS A 62 -10.81 -15.29 20.23
CA LYS A 62 -9.88 -14.69 21.18
C LYS A 62 -9.08 -13.59 20.49
N GLY A 63 -8.87 -12.50 21.20
CA GLY A 63 -7.94 -11.46 20.77
C GLY A 63 -6.51 -12.00 20.72
N PHE A 64 -5.78 -11.63 19.68
CA PHE A 64 -4.41 -12.10 19.48
C PHE A 64 -3.48 -11.62 20.61
N TYR A 65 -3.54 -10.33 20.97
CA TYR A 65 -2.67 -9.75 21.98
C TYR A 65 -3.26 -9.76 23.40
N GLY A 66 -4.58 -9.83 23.56
CA GLY A 66 -5.21 -9.85 24.86
C GLY A 66 -6.74 -9.95 24.82
N ASN A 67 -7.34 -10.25 25.99
CA ASN A 67 -8.79 -10.46 26.13
C ASN A 67 -9.47 -9.42 27.03
N GLU A 68 -8.73 -8.45 27.55
CA GLU A 68 -9.24 -7.44 28.49
C GLU A 68 -9.06 -6.04 27.91
N TRP A 69 -10.03 -5.15 28.15
CA TRP A 69 -9.85 -3.73 27.86
C TRP A 69 -9.08 -3.08 28.99
N LYS A 70 -8.01 -2.38 28.64
CA LYS A 70 -7.11 -1.70 29.57
C LYS A 70 -6.94 -0.24 29.14
N LEU A 71 -6.79 0.63 30.11
CA LEU A 71 -6.54 2.06 29.90
C LEU A 71 -5.43 2.53 30.84
N ILE A 72 -4.49 3.27 30.30
CA ILE A 72 -3.57 4.11 31.03
C ILE A 72 -3.65 5.52 30.45
N ALA A 73 -3.86 6.52 31.29
CA ALA A 73 -3.94 7.92 30.87
C ALA A 73 -3.48 8.84 32.01
N GLU A 74 -2.86 9.93 31.62
CA GLU A 74 -2.46 11.01 32.51
C GLU A 74 -2.94 12.35 31.98
N LEU A 75 -3.46 13.22 32.86
CA LEU A 75 -3.75 14.61 32.58
C LEU A 75 -2.70 15.47 33.27
N HIS A 76 -1.89 16.14 32.49
CA HIS A 76 -0.87 17.07 32.97
C HIS A 76 -1.43 18.48 32.95
N LEU A 77 -1.50 19.12 34.12
CA LEU A 77 -2.00 20.46 34.30
C LEU A 77 -0.84 21.40 34.68
N THR A 78 -0.71 22.50 33.97
CA THR A 78 0.20 23.58 34.32
C THR A 78 -0.64 24.82 34.67
N TYR A 79 -0.60 25.25 35.89
CA TYR A 79 -1.38 26.40 36.39
C TYR A 79 -0.71 27.74 36.08
N ALA A 80 -1.51 28.82 36.15
CA ALA A 80 -1.01 30.17 35.84
C ALA A 80 0.12 30.66 36.77
N ASP A 81 0.26 30.08 37.96
CA ASP A 81 1.37 30.36 38.91
C ASP A 81 2.62 29.50 38.63
N GLY A 82 2.58 28.65 37.61
CA GLY A 82 3.66 27.76 37.22
C GLY A 82 3.73 26.47 38.02
N SER A 83 2.76 26.20 38.89
CA SER A 83 2.66 24.90 39.56
C SER A 83 2.12 23.84 38.58
N GLU A 84 2.52 22.59 38.80
CA GLU A 84 2.12 21.46 37.97
C GLU A 84 1.37 20.42 38.80
N GLU A 85 0.39 19.74 38.19
CA GLU A 85 -0.33 18.62 38.76
C GLU A 85 -0.51 17.55 37.69
N VAL A 86 -0.34 16.28 38.06
CA VAL A 86 -0.59 15.12 37.20
C VAL A 86 -1.71 14.27 37.80
N ILE A 87 -2.76 14.06 37.04
CA ILE A 87 -3.91 13.22 37.42
C ILE A 87 -3.88 11.98 36.53
N GLY A 88 -3.52 10.83 37.10
CA GLY A 88 -3.47 9.54 36.41
C GLY A 88 -4.75 8.75 36.53
N THR A 89 -4.85 7.66 35.76
CA THR A 89 -5.88 6.62 35.94
C THR A 89 -5.62 5.85 37.23
N ASP A 90 -6.64 5.70 38.07
CA ASP A 90 -6.60 4.96 39.32
C ASP A 90 -7.96 4.34 39.67
N GLU A 91 -8.11 3.77 40.89
CA GLU A 91 -9.36 3.16 41.37
C GLU A 91 -10.51 4.18 41.62
N SER A 92 -10.28 5.48 41.50
CA SER A 92 -11.33 6.49 41.55
C SER A 92 -12.14 6.56 40.27
N TRP A 93 -11.57 6.06 39.17
CA TRP A 93 -12.25 5.97 37.90
C TRP A 93 -13.41 4.99 37.94
N GLN A 94 -14.41 5.27 37.14
CA GLN A 94 -15.62 4.46 37.04
C GLN A 94 -15.79 3.90 35.64
N VAL A 95 -16.22 2.66 35.53
CA VAL A 95 -16.40 1.95 34.27
C VAL A 95 -17.82 1.39 34.18
N ARG A 96 -18.35 1.30 32.97
CA ARG A 96 -19.57 0.56 32.66
C ARG A 96 -19.53 0.06 31.22
N ARG A 97 -20.28 -0.99 30.94
CA ARG A 97 -20.51 -1.40 29.55
C ARG A 97 -21.30 -0.34 28.80
N SER A 98 -20.93 -0.09 27.55
CA SER A 98 -21.67 0.78 26.65
C SER A 98 -22.85 0.05 26.00
N LYS A 99 -23.65 0.76 25.22
CA LYS A 99 -24.70 0.18 24.36
C LYS A 99 -24.14 -0.55 23.12
N ILE A 100 -22.83 -0.44 22.86
CA ILE A 100 -22.12 -1.26 21.87
C ILE A 100 -21.88 -2.63 22.51
N ALA A 101 -22.70 -3.60 22.11
CA ALA A 101 -22.69 -4.95 22.69
C ALA A 101 -21.57 -5.83 22.12
N PHE A 102 -21.11 -5.51 20.90
CA PHE A 102 -20.06 -6.23 20.18
C PHE A 102 -19.28 -5.29 19.27
N SER A 103 -17.98 -5.47 19.20
CA SER A 103 -17.14 -4.86 18.17
C SER A 103 -16.01 -5.80 17.76
N ASN A 104 -15.70 -5.85 16.48
CA ASN A 104 -14.58 -6.62 15.93
C ASN A 104 -14.14 -5.99 14.62
N LEU A 105 -12.83 -5.99 14.36
CA LEU A 105 -12.27 -5.33 13.17
C LEU A 105 -12.83 -5.91 11.87
N TYR A 106 -12.96 -7.25 11.76
CA TYR A 106 -13.49 -7.93 10.58
C TYR A 106 -15.01 -8.00 10.54
N ASP A 107 -15.63 -8.21 11.70
CA ASP A 107 -17.07 -8.49 11.76
C ASP A 107 -17.93 -7.24 11.86
N GLY A 108 -17.35 -6.13 12.36
CA GLY A 108 -18.08 -4.88 12.51
C GLY A 108 -18.53 -4.59 13.93
N GLU A 109 -19.71 -3.96 14.07
CA GLU A 109 -20.20 -3.47 15.37
C GLU A 109 -21.68 -3.77 15.55
N HIS A 110 -22.09 -4.17 16.77
CA HIS A 110 -23.49 -4.32 17.16
C HIS A 110 -23.80 -3.34 18.29
N ARG A 111 -24.82 -2.50 18.09
CA ARG A 111 -25.31 -1.53 19.06
C ARG A 111 -26.77 -1.78 19.35
N ASP A 112 -27.12 -1.81 20.66
CA ASP A 112 -28.49 -1.98 21.13
C ASP A 112 -28.86 -0.85 22.09
N ASP A 113 -29.64 0.10 21.61
CA ASP A 113 -30.05 1.25 22.38
C ASP A 113 -31.24 0.97 23.31
N THR A 114 -31.88 -0.22 23.20
CA THR A 114 -32.91 -0.68 24.14
C THR A 114 -32.34 -1.16 25.46
N LEU A 115 -31.02 -1.45 25.52
CA LEU A 115 -30.36 -1.87 26.73
C LEU A 115 -30.41 -0.77 27.82
N SER A 116 -30.78 -1.15 29.00
CA SER A 116 -30.70 -0.27 30.18
C SER A 116 -29.24 0.06 30.49
N GLU A 117 -28.98 1.30 30.88
CA GLU A 117 -27.64 1.65 31.37
C GLU A 117 -27.29 0.80 32.60
N LEU A 118 -26.14 0.13 32.53
CA LEU A 118 -25.63 -0.62 33.67
C LEU A 118 -25.06 0.37 34.71
N PRO A 119 -25.08 -0.04 36.02
CA PRO A 119 -24.49 0.77 37.07
C PRO A 119 -22.99 0.98 36.78
N LEU A 120 -22.49 2.10 37.27
CA LEU A 120 -21.06 2.37 37.30
C LEU A 120 -20.37 1.51 38.32
N GLU A 121 -19.29 0.89 37.94
CA GLU A 121 -18.42 0.09 38.80
C GLU A 121 -17.06 0.81 38.93
N LYS A 122 -16.30 0.51 39.97
CA LYS A 122 -14.94 1.06 40.11
C LYS A 122 -14.00 0.36 39.14
N ALA A 123 -13.07 1.13 38.59
CA ALA A 123 -11.94 0.57 37.89
C ALA A 123 -11.07 -0.26 38.85
N VAL A 124 -10.37 -1.23 38.31
CA VAL A 124 -9.45 -2.09 39.07
C VAL A 124 -8.07 -2.03 38.41
N PHE A 125 -7.03 -2.09 39.22
CA PHE A 125 -5.68 -2.21 38.71
C PHE A 125 -5.51 -3.53 37.92
N CYS A 126 -4.78 -3.45 36.84
CA CYS A 126 -4.37 -4.59 36.03
C CYS A 126 -2.86 -4.53 35.74
N GLU A 127 -2.35 -5.60 35.16
CA GLU A 127 -0.96 -5.61 34.71
C GLU A 127 -0.71 -4.52 33.64
N ALA A 128 0.44 -3.87 33.73
CA ALA A 128 0.92 -2.95 32.72
C ALA A 128 1.05 -3.63 31.35
N PRO A 129 1.06 -2.89 30.24
CA PRO A 129 1.36 -3.48 28.93
C PRO A 129 2.74 -4.16 28.98
N LYS A 130 2.91 -5.23 28.20
CA LYS A 130 4.21 -5.90 28.06
C LYS A 130 5.17 -5.08 27.25
N GLY A 131 4.66 -4.49 26.16
CA GLY A 131 5.42 -3.64 25.26
C GLY A 131 5.85 -2.31 25.89
N GLU A 132 6.95 -1.77 25.41
CA GLU A 132 7.47 -0.47 25.78
C GLU A 132 6.49 0.64 25.38
N LEU A 133 6.21 1.59 26.28
CA LEU A 133 5.40 2.76 25.97
C LEU A 133 6.25 3.77 25.18
N THR A 134 5.86 4.03 23.95
CA THR A 134 6.57 4.90 23.01
C THR A 134 5.65 6.01 22.53
N GLU A 135 6.20 7.21 22.33
CA GLU A 135 5.46 8.29 21.70
C GLU A 135 4.98 7.88 20.31
N ARG A 136 3.80 8.39 19.93
CA ARG A 136 3.18 8.07 18.64
C ARG A 136 4.10 8.34 17.45
N MET A 137 4.37 7.31 16.68
CA MET A 137 5.02 7.37 15.37
C MET A 137 3.99 7.33 14.22
N SER A 138 2.86 6.70 14.44
CA SER A 138 1.80 6.57 13.44
C SER A 138 1.21 7.91 13.05
N LEU A 139 0.97 8.09 11.75
CA LEU A 139 0.13 9.17 11.26
C LEU A 139 -1.32 8.93 11.71
N PRO A 140 -2.05 9.96 12.16
CA PRO A 140 -3.43 9.78 12.56
C PRO A 140 -4.28 9.26 11.40
N VAL A 141 -5.16 8.31 11.69
CA VAL A 141 -6.18 7.85 10.75
C VAL A 141 -7.39 8.76 10.90
N THR A 142 -7.72 9.50 9.85
CA THR A 142 -8.77 10.53 9.85
C THR A 142 -9.68 10.39 8.65
N ILE A 143 -10.89 10.98 8.71
CA ILE A 143 -11.79 11.06 7.57
C ILE A 143 -11.25 12.13 6.61
N HIS A 144 -11.08 11.76 5.34
CA HIS A 144 -10.59 12.64 4.29
C HIS A 144 -11.67 13.01 3.27
N GLU A 145 -12.47 12.03 2.84
CA GLU A 145 -13.53 12.24 1.86
C GLU A 145 -14.87 11.71 2.38
N THR A 146 -15.94 12.31 1.88
CA THR A 146 -17.31 11.86 2.10
C THR A 146 -17.97 11.50 0.78
N PHE A 147 -18.73 10.42 0.76
CA PHE A 147 -19.43 9.93 -0.42
C PHE A 147 -20.92 9.84 -0.16
N GLU A 148 -21.71 10.49 -1.02
CA GLU A 148 -23.12 10.22 -1.12
C GLU A 148 -23.34 9.03 -2.06
N PRO A 149 -24.32 8.15 -1.81
CA PRO A 149 -24.64 7.07 -2.72
C PRO A 149 -24.95 7.60 -4.12
N LYS A 150 -24.30 7.04 -5.12
CA LYS A 150 -24.59 7.32 -6.52
C LYS A 150 -26.02 6.90 -6.88
N GLU A 151 -26.43 5.72 -6.39
CA GLU A 151 -27.73 5.13 -6.67
C GLU A 151 -28.23 4.28 -5.50
N LEU A 152 -29.55 4.21 -5.32
CA LEU A 152 -30.23 3.22 -4.50
C LEU A 152 -30.85 2.17 -5.42
N LEU A 153 -30.32 0.97 -5.37
CA LEU A 153 -30.71 -0.16 -6.19
C LEU A 153 -31.79 -1.01 -5.50
N HIS A 154 -32.76 -1.45 -6.30
CA HIS A 154 -33.63 -2.56 -5.94
C HIS A 154 -33.16 -3.80 -6.70
N THR A 155 -32.52 -4.72 -6.02
CA THR A 155 -31.92 -5.88 -6.68
C THR A 155 -32.98 -6.89 -7.14
N PRO A 156 -32.66 -7.80 -8.07
CA PRO A 156 -33.56 -8.89 -8.47
C PRO A 156 -34.02 -9.78 -7.29
N ALA A 157 -33.23 -9.89 -6.23
CA ALA A 157 -33.58 -10.60 -4.99
C ALA A 157 -34.48 -9.78 -4.05
N GLY A 158 -34.79 -8.52 -4.39
CA GLY A 158 -35.62 -7.61 -3.58
C GLY A 158 -34.87 -6.88 -2.47
N GLU A 159 -33.54 -6.83 -2.54
CA GLU A 159 -32.69 -6.14 -1.57
C GLU A 159 -32.64 -4.62 -1.88
N LEU A 160 -32.45 -3.81 -0.83
CA LEU A 160 -32.08 -2.40 -0.96
C LEU A 160 -30.57 -2.26 -0.83
N VAL A 161 -29.92 -1.77 -1.89
CA VAL A 161 -28.47 -1.67 -1.97
C VAL A 161 -28.05 -0.29 -2.47
N PHE A 162 -27.20 0.39 -1.75
CA PHE A 162 -26.52 1.57 -2.25
C PHE A 162 -25.31 1.20 -3.12
N ASP A 163 -25.19 1.78 -4.30
CA ASP A 163 -23.93 1.88 -5.05
C ASP A 163 -23.30 3.22 -4.72
N MET A 164 -22.13 3.20 -4.08
CA MET A 164 -21.36 4.41 -3.75
C MET A 164 -20.66 5.00 -4.98
N GLY A 165 -20.53 4.23 -6.07
CA GLY A 165 -19.87 4.65 -7.30
C GLY A 165 -18.34 4.59 -7.24
N GLN A 166 -17.76 4.56 -6.04
CA GLN A 166 -16.33 4.39 -5.74
C GLN A 166 -16.19 3.35 -4.65
N GLU A 167 -15.24 2.45 -4.78
CA GLU A 167 -14.80 1.60 -3.69
C GLU A 167 -13.79 2.35 -2.81
N PHE A 168 -14.00 2.33 -1.51
CA PHE A 168 -13.14 3.00 -0.54
C PHE A 168 -13.12 2.27 0.80
N THR A 169 -12.13 2.61 1.61
CA THR A 169 -11.99 2.16 3.00
C THR A 169 -12.54 3.21 3.94
N GLY A 170 -13.29 2.78 4.95
CA GLY A 170 -13.79 3.68 5.98
C GLY A 170 -14.99 3.14 6.72
N ILE A 171 -15.79 4.05 7.23
CA ILE A 171 -17.04 3.82 7.92
C ILE A 171 -18.18 4.55 7.22
N PHE A 172 -19.33 4.61 7.85
CA PHE A 172 -20.47 5.33 7.30
C PHE A 172 -21.20 6.11 8.39
N LYS A 173 -22.03 7.03 7.96
CA LYS A 173 -23.08 7.68 8.75
C LYS A 173 -24.43 7.30 8.16
N LEU A 174 -25.33 6.74 8.98
CA LEU A 174 -26.67 6.35 8.60
C LEU A 174 -27.68 7.06 9.50
N HIS A 175 -28.49 7.93 8.91
CA HIS A 175 -29.60 8.58 9.60
C HIS A 175 -30.75 7.61 9.79
N VAL A 176 -31.28 7.50 11.01
CA VAL A 176 -32.35 6.56 11.34
C VAL A 176 -33.45 7.24 12.13
N ASN A 177 -34.71 6.99 11.70
CA ASN A 177 -35.92 7.39 12.42
C ASN A 177 -36.92 6.23 12.30
N VAL A 178 -36.80 5.26 13.18
CA VAL A 178 -37.56 4.01 13.15
C VAL A 178 -38.13 3.71 14.54
N PRO A 179 -39.25 2.95 14.66
CA PRO A 179 -39.81 2.59 15.95
C PRO A 179 -38.84 1.82 16.87
N ALA A 180 -39.07 1.94 18.19
CA ALA A 180 -38.33 1.16 19.18
C ALA A 180 -38.46 -0.35 18.92
N GLY A 181 -37.36 -1.09 19.09
CA GLY A 181 -37.28 -2.53 18.83
C GLY A 181 -37.01 -2.89 17.37
N THR A 182 -36.98 -1.90 16.45
CA THR A 182 -36.60 -2.16 15.04
C THR A 182 -35.13 -2.54 14.99
N LYS A 183 -34.84 -3.69 14.33
CA LYS A 183 -33.48 -4.11 14.01
C LYS A 183 -33.12 -3.60 12.63
N ILE A 184 -32.06 -2.82 12.55
CA ILE A 184 -31.42 -2.41 11.30
C ILE A 184 -30.18 -3.27 11.11
N HIS A 185 -29.99 -3.78 9.87
CA HIS A 185 -28.83 -4.55 9.50
C HIS A 185 -28.19 -3.93 8.25
N VAL A 186 -26.94 -3.51 8.38
CA VAL A 186 -26.10 -2.98 7.30
C VAL A 186 -25.03 -4.01 6.99
N GLN A 187 -24.86 -4.34 5.72
CA GLN A 187 -23.77 -5.20 5.23
C GLN A 187 -23.05 -4.49 4.10
N THR A 188 -21.72 -4.63 4.04
CA THR A 188 -20.88 -4.02 3.01
C THR A 188 -20.29 -5.08 2.08
N GLY A 189 -20.01 -4.70 0.85
CA GLY A 189 -19.43 -5.56 -0.16
C GLY A 189 -18.78 -4.78 -1.30
N GLU A 190 -17.94 -5.45 -2.08
CA GLU A 190 -17.16 -4.84 -3.16
C GLU A 190 -17.90 -4.86 -4.50
N ILE A 191 -18.72 -5.87 -4.74
CA ILE A 191 -19.32 -6.16 -6.06
C ILE A 191 -20.77 -6.60 -5.95
N LEU A 192 -21.45 -6.55 -7.10
CA LEU A 192 -22.72 -7.26 -7.31
C LEU A 192 -22.46 -8.53 -8.14
N GLN A 193 -23.19 -9.60 -7.85
CA GLN A 193 -23.21 -10.78 -8.69
C GLN A 193 -24.62 -11.00 -9.25
N ARG A 194 -24.74 -11.00 -10.58
CA ARG A 194 -26.03 -11.10 -11.29
C ARG A 194 -27.03 -10.02 -10.85
N GLY A 195 -26.52 -8.83 -10.52
CA GLY A 195 -27.29 -7.68 -10.05
C GLY A 195 -27.75 -7.75 -8.58
N ASN A 196 -27.36 -8.76 -7.82
CA ASN A 196 -27.66 -8.89 -6.39
C ASN A 196 -26.43 -8.55 -5.56
N PHE A 197 -26.65 -8.14 -4.31
CA PHE A 197 -25.58 -7.94 -3.33
C PHE A 197 -24.77 -9.22 -3.16
N TYR A 198 -23.44 -9.04 -3.03
CA TYR A 198 -22.52 -10.18 -2.91
C TYR A 198 -21.35 -9.84 -2.00
N ASN A 199 -21.07 -10.71 -1.03
CA ASN A 199 -19.98 -10.54 -0.08
C ASN A 199 -19.30 -11.87 0.34
N ASP A 200 -19.48 -12.95 -0.43
CA ASP A 200 -18.84 -14.24 -0.12
C ASP A 200 -17.32 -14.18 -0.25
N ASN A 201 -16.77 -13.25 -1.06
CA ASN A 201 -15.34 -13.02 -1.18
C ASN A 201 -14.72 -12.32 0.03
N LEU A 202 -15.51 -11.88 0.99
CA LEU A 202 -15.03 -11.41 2.29
C LEU A 202 -14.61 -12.56 3.23
N ARG A 203 -14.83 -13.81 2.79
CA ARG A 203 -14.50 -15.05 3.49
C ARG A 203 -15.20 -15.13 4.85
N SER A 204 -14.45 -15.12 5.97
CA SER A 204 -15.05 -15.19 7.31
C SER A 204 -15.44 -13.84 7.90
N ALA A 205 -15.03 -12.71 7.28
CA ALA A 205 -15.39 -11.37 7.75
C ALA A 205 -16.87 -11.11 7.49
N LYS A 206 -17.64 -10.81 8.52
CA LYS A 206 -19.08 -10.50 8.39
C LYS A 206 -19.32 -9.15 7.79
N SER A 207 -18.44 -8.19 8.08
CA SER A 207 -18.47 -6.83 7.54
C SER A 207 -19.86 -6.20 7.69
N GLU A 208 -20.39 -6.23 8.93
CA GLU A 208 -21.78 -5.84 9.23
C GLU A 208 -21.88 -4.78 10.33
N TYR A 209 -23.00 -4.08 10.35
CA TYR A 209 -23.40 -3.24 11.47
C TYR A 209 -24.85 -3.57 11.84
N ILE A 210 -25.07 -3.91 13.10
CA ILE A 210 -26.40 -4.23 13.62
C ILE A 210 -26.80 -3.17 14.64
N TYR A 211 -27.98 -2.57 14.46
CA TYR A 211 -28.55 -1.61 15.37
C TYR A 211 -29.94 -2.03 15.81
N ILE A 212 -30.21 -1.95 17.12
CA ILE A 212 -31.55 -2.10 17.68
C ILE A 212 -31.98 -0.74 18.24
N SER A 213 -33.02 -0.15 17.65
CA SER A 213 -33.51 1.19 17.97
C SER A 213 -34.28 1.22 19.30
N ASP A 214 -34.09 2.30 20.07
CA ASP A 214 -34.99 2.67 21.19
C ASP A 214 -36.14 3.62 20.79
N GLY A 215 -36.22 3.95 19.48
CA GLY A 215 -37.20 4.88 18.91
C GLY A 215 -36.69 6.32 18.81
N THR A 216 -35.46 6.58 19.20
CA THR A 216 -34.83 7.90 19.07
C THR A 216 -34.30 8.11 17.66
N GLU A 217 -34.62 9.26 17.06
CA GLU A 217 -34.04 9.70 15.80
C GLU A 217 -32.57 10.07 16.00
N MET A 218 -31.66 9.50 15.17
CA MET A 218 -30.22 9.74 15.33
C MET A 218 -29.40 9.35 14.11
N ASP A 219 -28.16 9.77 14.10
CA ASP A 219 -27.13 9.30 13.17
C ASP A 219 -26.33 8.16 13.78
N LEU A 220 -26.24 7.03 13.09
CA LEU A 220 -25.42 5.87 13.44
C LEU A 220 -24.06 5.98 12.77
N VAL A 221 -22.99 5.80 13.54
CA VAL A 221 -21.60 5.79 13.07
C VAL A 221 -20.87 4.66 13.77
N PRO A 222 -20.22 3.72 13.05
CA PRO A 222 -19.34 2.70 13.64
C PRO A 222 -18.10 3.32 14.31
N HIS A 223 -17.51 2.65 15.32
CA HIS A 223 -16.43 3.20 16.13
C HIS A 223 -15.10 2.43 16.00
N PHE A 224 -15.13 1.09 16.08
CA PHE A 224 -13.95 0.25 16.32
C PHE A 224 -13.66 -0.72 15.17
N THR A 225 -14.06 -0.38 13.99
CA THR A 225 -13.90 -1.18 12.77
C THR A 225 -13.73 -0.27 11.56
N PHE A 226 -13.35 -0.85 10.45
CA PHE A 226 -13.45 -0.24 9.13
C PHE A 226 -13.90 -1.29 8.12
N TYR A 227 -14.44 -0.81 7.02
CA TYR A 227 -14.92 -1.62 5.91
C TYR A 227 -14.24 -1.18 4.62
N GLY A 228 -13.96 -2.12 3.73
CA GLY A 228 -13.65 -1.85 2.34
C GLY A 228 -14.90 -2.14 1.51
N TYR A 229 -15.45 -1.14 0.79
CA TYR A 229 -16.73 -1.36 0.13
C TYR A 229 -17.03 -0.35 -0.99
N ARG A 230 -17.85 -0.82 -1.92
CA ARG A 230 -18.57 0.00 -2.88
C ARG A 230 -20.08 -0.14 -2.72
N TYR A 231 -20.56 -1.30 -2.31
CA TYR A 231 -21.98 -1.59 -2.18
C TYR A 231 -22.37 -1.79 -0.72
N VAL A 232 -23.53 -1.25 -0.36
CA VAL A 232 -24.07 -1.32 1.01
C VAL A 232 -25.50 -1.80 0.97
N LYS A 233 -25.75 -3.00 1.51
CA LYS A 233 -27.10 -3.53 1.71
C LYS A 233 -27.66 -3.10 3.05
N ILE A 234 -28.89 -2.61 3.08
CA ILE A 234 -29.58 -2.16 4.31
C ILE A 234 -30.93 -2.83 4.43
N GLU A 235 -31.18 -3.39 5.62
CA GLU A 235 -32.45 -3.98 6.02
C GLU A 235 -33.01 -3.28 7.25
N GLY A 236 -34.32 -3.24 7.42
CA GLY A 236 -34.98 -2.69 8.59
C GLY A 236 -35.42 -1.23 8.46
N ILE A 237 -35.21 -0.56 7.32
CA ILE A 237 -35.66 0.81 7.05
C ILE A 237 -36.55 0.77 5.80
N PRO A 238 -37.92 0.80 5.95
CA PRO A 238 -38.83 0.64 4.82
C PRO A 238 -38.77 1.78 3.80
N ASP A 239 -38.60 3.02 4.26
CA ASP A 239 -38.61 4.23 3.44
C ASP A 239 -37.19 4.81 3.28
N LEU A 240 -36.18 3.95 3.16
CA LEU A 240 -34.76 4.31 3.01
C LEU A 240 -34.56 5.21 1.78
N LYS A 241 -33.82 6.30 1.96
CA LYS A 241 -33.47 7.26 0.90
C LYS A 241 -31.96 7.39 0.78
N LYS A 242 -31.51 7.92 -0.36
CA LYS A 242 -30.09 8.16 -0.60
C LYS A 242 -29.47 9.10 0.44
N GLU A 243 -30.21 10.12 0.82
CA GLU A 243 -29.81 11.17 1.76
C GLU A 243 -29.62 10.65 3.19
N ASP A 244 -30.15 9.47 3.50
CA ASP A 244 -30.01 8.85 4.82
C ASP A 244 -28.62 8.25 5.04
N PHE A 245 -27.82 8.06 3.97
CA PHE A 245 -26.51 7.41 4.05
C PHE A 245 -25.39 8.31 3.52
N THR A 246 -24.28 8.34 4.26
CA THR A 246 -23.03 8.99 3.84
C THR A 246 -21.87 8.06 4.13
N GLY A 247 -21.10 7.72 3.11
CA GLY A 247 -19.81 7.01 3.27
C GLY A 247 -18.74 7.98 3.76
N LEU A 248 -17.93 7.53 4.70
CA LEU A 248 -16.87 8.30 5.32
C LEU A 248 -15.56 7.58 5.07
N SER A 249 -14.80 8.02 4.07
CA SER A 249 -13.50 7.42 3.74
C SER A 249 -12.45 7.88 4.73
N TYR A 250 -11.73 6.94 5.34
CA TYR A 250 -10.61 7.25 6.19
C TYR A 250 -9.36 6.40 5.91
N TYR A 251 -8.22 7.01 6.08
CA TYR A 251 -6.89 6.41 5.96
C TYR A 251 -5.87 7.23 6.75
N SER A 252 -4.62 6.78 6.82
CA SER A 252 -3.53 7.52 7.46
C SER A 252 -3.36 8.90 6.82
N ASN A 253 -3.12 9.92 7.62
CA ASN A 253 -3.02 11.30 7.17
C ASN A 253 -1.73 11.54 6.38
N ILE A 254 -1.69 11.00 5.16
CA ILE A 254 -0.64 11.19 4.15
C ILE A 254 -1.03 12.31 3.19
N THR A 255 -0.05 13.01 2.66
CA THR A 255 -0.27 14.18 1.77
C THR A 255 0.07 13.80 0.33
N ALA A 256 -0.82 14.16 -0.59
CA ALA A 256 -0.59 13.92 -2.02
C ALA A 256 0.59 14.74 -2.53
N THR A 257 1.53 14.09 -3.23
CA THR A 257 2.74 14.70 -3.80
C THR A 257 2.86 14.52 -5.31
N GLY A 258 2.17 13.54 -5.88
CA GLY A 258 2.22 13.27 -7.31
C GLY A 258 0.87 13.39 -7.99
N TRP A 259 0.84 14.00 -9.16
CA TRP A 259 -0.35 14.10 -10.01
C TRP A 259 0.02 13.77 -11.44
N MET A 260 -0.84 13.01 -12.10
CA MET A 260 -0.64 12.64 -13.51
C MET A 260 -1.95 12.63 -14.24
N LYS A 261 -1.91 13.03 -15.52
CA LYS A 261 -3.03 12.98 -16.46
C LYS A 261 -2.55 12.72 -17.87
N THR A 262 -3.35 12.01 -18.66
CA THR A 262 -3.09 11.69 -20.07
C THR A 262 -4.28 12.03 -20.93
N GLY A 263 -4.14 11.90 -22.25
CA GLY A 263 -5.24 12.06 -23.20
C GLY A 263 -6.18 10.84 -23.30
N SER A 264 -5.95 9.79 -22.53
CA SER A 264 -6.81 8.58 -22.50
C SER A 264 -7.65 8.53 -21.22
N ASP A 265 -8.97 8.53 -21.35
CA ASP A 265 -9.88 8.43 -20.21
C ASP A 265 -9.73 7.11 -19.45
N LEU A 266 -9.47 6.00 -20.15
CA LEU A 266 -9.26 4.69 -19.52
C LEU A 266 -7.97 4.68 -18.68
N VAL A 267 -6.89 5.26 -19.20
CA VAL A 267 -5.62 5.39 -18.46
C VAL A 267 -5.79 6.35 -17.28
N ASN A 268 -6.54 7.43 -17.42
CA ASN A 268 -6.83 8.34 -16.31
C ASN A 268 -7.68 7.66 -15.21
N GLN A 269 -8.59 6.75 -15.59
CA GLN A 269 -9.32 5.94 -14.61
C GLN A 269 -8.36 4.95 -13.90
N LEU A 270 -7.41 4.33 -14.61
CA LEU A 270 -6.38 3.50 -13.99
C LEU A 270 -5.53 4.31 -12.98
N ILE A 271 -5.09 5.51 -13.35
CA ILE A 271 -4.36 6.42 -12.44
C ILE A 271 -5.17 6.69 -11.15
N SER A 272 -6.47 6.93 -11.30
CA SER A 272 -7.38 7.10 -10.17
C SER A 272 -7.47 5.81 -9.33
N ASN A 273 -7.62 4.64 -9.98
CA ASN A 273 -7.73 3.36 -9.29
C ASN A 273 -6.48 3.03 -8.47
N VAL A 274 -5.28 3.32 -9.00
CA VAL A 274 -4.02 3.12 -8.27
C VAL A 274 -3.97 4.00 -7.02
N ARG A 275 -4.34 5.27 -7.13
CA ARG A 275 -4.39 6.18 -5.98
C ARG A 275 -5.42 5.73 -4.94
N TRP A 276 -6.60 5.29 -5.36
CA TRP A 276 -7.61 4.76 -4.44
C TRP A 276 -7.16 3.46 -3.81
N GLY A 277 -6.48 2.58 -4.54
CA GLY A 277 -5.85 1.38 -3.97
C GLY A 277 -4.86 1.70 -2.85
N LEU A 278 -4.02 2.74 -3.04
CA LEU A 278 -3.10 3.22 -2.01
C LEU A 278 -3.88 3.75 -0.78
N LYS A 279 -4.78 4.71 -0.97
CA LYS A 279 -5.57 5.31 0.13
C LYS A 279 -6.32 4.27 0.93
N CYS A 280 -6.95 3.32 0.26
CA CYS A 280 -7.73 2.25 0.88
C CYS A 280 -6.90 1.31 1.76
N ASN A 281 -5.64 1.13 1.43
CA ASN A 281 -4.79 0.15 2.09
C ASN A 281 -3.71 0.77 3.00
N PHE A 282 -3.60 2.10 3.05
CA PHE A 282 -2.69 2.77 3.98
C PHE A 282 -3.44 3.21 5.24
N VAL A 283 -3.82 2.22 6.06
CA VAL A 283 -4.54 2.40 7.33
C VAL A 283 -3.62 1.96 8.46
N ASP A 284 -2.70 2.85 8.84
CA ASP A 284 -1.63 2.69 9.82
C ASP A 284 -0.50 1.72 9.40
N VAL A 285 -0.83 0.67 8.71
CA VAL A 285 0.11 -0.25 8.04
C VAL A 285 -0.30 -0.42 6.57
N PRO A 286 0.62 -0.78 5.67
CA PRO A 286 0.27 -1.02 4.26
C PRO A 286 -0.46 -2.36 4.13
N THR A 287 -1.78 -2.36 4.41
CA THR A 287 -2.61 -3.56 4.34
C THR A 287 -2.73 -4.06 2.90
N ASP A 288 -2.76 -5.38 2.72
CA ASP A 288 -2.97 -6.01 1.41
C ASP A 288 -4.35 -5.70 0.82
N CYS A 289 -5.35 -5.68 1.67
CA CYS A 289 -6.74 -5.46 1.32
C CYS A 289 -7.51 -4.85 2.49
N PRO A 290 -8.64 -4.12 2.28
CA PRO A 290 -9.36 -3.48 3.37
C PRO A 290 -10.63 -4.21 3.83
N GLN A 291 -11.11 -5.26 3.12
CA GLN A 291 -12.49 -5.71 3.24
C GLN A 291 -12.70 -7.08 3.89
N ARG A 292 -11.75 -8.02 3.70
CA ARG A 292 -11.88 -9.42 4.14
C ARG A 292 -11.16 -9.69 5.48
N ASP A 293 -11.19 -10.93 5.93
CA ASP A 293 -10.50 -11.41 7.14
C ASP A 293 -8.98 -11.54 6.97
N GLU A 294 -8.32 -10.49 6.53
CA GLU A 294 -6.87 -10.35 6.32
C GLU A 294 -6.41 -8.97 6.79
N ARG A 295 -6.38 -7.95 5.95
CA ARG A 295 -6.07 -6.54 6.29
C ARG A 295 -4.76 -6.41 7.07
N MET A 296 -3.72 -7.08 6.58
CA MET A 296 -2.42 -7.16 7.24
C MET A 296 -1.34 -6.47 6.41
N GLY A 297 -0.30 -5.99 7.08
CA GLY A 297 0.84 -5.35 6.45
C GLY A 297 1.76 -6.35 5.75
N TRP A 298 1.35 -6.85 4.59
CA TRP A 298 2.13 -7.77 3.77
C TRP A 298 3.40 -7.10 3.25
N THR A 299 4.54 -7.68 3.59
CA THR A 299 5.85 -7.08 3.31
C THR A 299 6.21 -7.09 1.82
N GLY A 300 5.81 -8.13 1.09
CA GLY A 300 5.99 -8.23 -0.35
C GLY A 300 5.24 -7.12 -1.10
N ASP A 301 3.97 -6.95 -0.77
CA ASP A 301 3.09 -5.92 -1.34
C ASP A 301 3.64 -4.51 -1.09
N ALA A 302 3.99 -4.23 0.17
CA ALA A 302 4.58 -2.96 0.56
C ALA A 302 5.86 -2.66 -0.21
N GLN A 303 6.74 -3.65 -0.37
CA GLN A 303 8.02 -3.53 -1.05
C GLN A 303 7.84 -3.23 -2.54
N VAL A 304 7.02 -4.01 -3.27
CA VAL A 304 6.87 -3.85 -4.73
C VAL A 304 6.15 -2.56 -5.13
N PHE A 305 5.34 -2.00 -4.24
CA PHE A 305 4.60 -0.78 -4.47
C PHE A 305 5.28 0.48 -3.92
N SER A 306 6.31 0.36 -3.08
CA SER A 306 6.93 1.51 -2.39
C SER A 306 7.37 2.64 -3.32
N PRO A 307 7.98 2.44 -4.52
CA PRO A 307 8.31 3.54 -5.41
C PRO A 307 7.07 4.27 -5.94
N THR A 308 6.01 3.53 -6.28
CA THR A 308 4.73 4.12 -6.69
C THR A 308 4.12 4.98 -5.58
N ALA A 309 4.11 4.46 -4.35
CA ALA A 309 3.60 5.20 -3.19
C ALA A 309 4.36 6.51 -2.98
N MET A 310 5.70 6.50 -3.08
CA MET A 310 6.56 7.67 -2.91
C MET A 310 6.42 8.72 -4.02
N TYR A 311 5.99 8.31 -5.22
CA TYR A 311 5.60 9.28 -6.25
C TYR A 311 4.24 9.92 -5.97
N LEU A 312 3.28 9.15 -5.43
CA LEU A 312 1.90 9.58 -5.28
C LEU A 312 1.64 10.41 -4.02
N GLU A 313 2.26 10.03 -2.91
CA GLU A 313 1.99 10.60 -1.59
C GLU A 313 3.31 10.76 -0.81
N ASP A 314 3.36 11.67 0.16
CA ASP A 314 4.43 11.74 1.15
C ASP A 314 4.29 10.59 2.14
N THR A 315 5.01 9.52 1.87
CA THR A 315 4.93 8.27 2.63
C THR A 315 6.10 8.06 3.59
N TYR A 316 6.98 9.05 3.77
CA TYR A 316 8.17 8.89 4.62
C TYR A 316 7.81 8.44 6.04
N ALA A 317 6.99 9.21 6.75
CA ALA A 317 6.62 8.89 8.12
C ALA A 317 5.83 7.58 8.23
N PHE A 318 4.98 7.28 7.26
CA PHE A 318 4.20 6.05 7.20
C PHE A 318 5.11 4.81 7.09
N TYR A 319 6.05 4.81 6.15
CA TYR A 319 6.99 3.70 6.01
C TYR A 319 8.04 3.66 7.13
N ALA A 320 8.47 4.79 7.68
CA ALA A 320 9.39 4.81 8.82
C ALA A 320 8.80 4.09 10.04
N LYS A 321 7.50 4.31 10.32
CA LYS A 321 6.79 3.58 11.37
C LYS A 321 6.69 2.08 11.06
N TYR A 322 6.32 1.72 9.82
CA TYR A 322 6.24 0.32 9.39
C TYR A 322 7.59 -0.40 9.49
N LEU A 323 8.67 0.27 9.14
CA LEU A 323 10.03 -0.26 9.27
C LEU A 323 10.48 -0.39 10.73
N TYR A 324 10.00 0.49 11.61
CA TYR A 324 10.22 0.36 13.05
C TYR A 324 9.54 -0.89 13.61
N ASP A 325 8.29 -1.16 13.25
CA ASP A 325 7.60 -2.41 13.58
C ASP A 325 8.39 -3.61 13.07
N MET A 326 8.84 -3.58 11.81
CA MET A 326 9.61 -4.66 11.20
C MET A 326 10.90 -4.94 11.97
N ALA A 327 11.63 -3.90 12.38
CA ALA A 327 12.86 -4.04 13.15
C ALA A 327 12.60 -4.62 14.55
N LYS A 328 11.49 -4.26 15.19
CA LYS A 328 11.06 -4.86 16.47
C LYS A 328 10.75 -6.35 16.32
N GLU A 329 9.98 -6.73 15.32
CA GLU A 329 9.70 -8.15 14.99
C GLU A 329 11.00 -8.93 14.73
N GLN A 330 11.91 -8.40 13.92
CA GLN A 330 13.20 -9.05 13.65
C GLN A 330 14.02 -9.29 14.92
N SER A 331 13.96 -8.38 15.90
CA SER A 331 14.74 -8.47 17.13
C SER A 331 14.38 -9.72 17.95
N VAL A 332 13.11 -10.11 17.93
CA VAL A 332 12.60 -11.29 18.64
C VAL A 332 12.58 -12.55 17.77
N LEU A 333 12.56 -12.40 16.44
CA LEU A 333 12.53 -13.50 15.47
C LEU A 333 13.92 -13.92 14.95
N GLY A 334 15.01 -13.43 15.59
CA GLY A 334 16.37 -13.82 15.23
C GLY A 334 16.82 -13.31 13.86
N GLY A 335 16.35 -12.16 13.44
CA GLY A 335 16.69 -11.50 12.19
C GLY A 335 15.74 -11.80 11.04
N LYS A 336 14.77 -12.71 11.21
CA LYS A 336 13.72 -12.97 10.21
C LYS A 336 12.81 -11.76 10.05
N VAL A 337 12.45 -11.44 8.81
CA VAL A 337 11.34 -10.56 8.48
C VAL A 337 10.12 -11.43 8.21
N PRO A 338 9.06 -11.34 9.01
CA PRO A 338 7.86 -12.13 8.78
C PRO A 338 7.12 -11.69 7.51
N HIS A 339 6.26 -12.56 6.99
CA HIS A 339 5.49 -12.25 5.78
C HIS A 339 4.60 -11.02 5.93
N VAL A 340 4.14 -10.75 7.14
CA VAL A 340 3.31 -9.59 7.50
C VAL A 340 3.88 -8.87 8.72
N VAL A 341 3.72 -7.57 8.79
CA VAL A 341 4.17 -6.73 9.91
C VAL A 341 3.02 -5.81 10.35
N PRO A 342 2.59 -5.86 11.62
CA PRO A 342 2.99 -6.81 12.67
C PRO A 342 2.71 -8.26 12.31
N SER A 343 3.48 -9.20 12.88
CA SER A 343 3.49 -10.61 12.49
C SER A 343 2.19 -11.36 12.76
N CYS A 344 1.46 -10.95 13.78
CA CYS A 344 0.21 -11.60 14.21
C CYS A 344 0.31 -13.14 14.29
N GLY A 345 1.49 -13.64 14.68
CA GLY A 345 1.78 -15.08 14.78
C GLY A 345 2.23 -15.74 13.46
N VAL A 346 2.43 -14.97 12.41
CA VAL A 346 3.01 -15.44 11.13
C VAL A 346 4.50 -15.15 11.15
N GLU A 347 5.29 -16.10 11.63
CA GLU A 347 6.71 -15.91 11.88
C GLU A 347 7.62 -16.42 10.74
N ASP A 348 7.07 -16.98 9.69
CA ASP A 348 7.84 -17.47 8.55
C ASP A 348 8.35 -16.33 7.67
N ALA A 349 9.45 -16.57 6.98
CA ALA A 349 10.15 -15.61 6.13
C ALA A 349 10.32 -16.15 4.71
N ALA A 350 10.17 -15.30 3.71
CA ALA A 350 10.35 -15.65 2.30
C ALA A 350 11.04 -14.52 1.54
N CYS A 351 11.69 -14.88 0.41
CA CYS A 351 12.27 -13.89 -0.51
C CYS A 351 11.19 -12.99 -1.11
N VAL A 352 11.61 -11.83 -1.58
CA VAL A 352 10.81 -10.69 -2.02
C VAL A 352 10.08 -10.04 -0.85
N TRP A 353 9.33 -10.83 -0.06
CA TRP A 353 8.60 -10.34 1.12
C TRP A 353 9.56 -9.77 2.17
N GLY A 354 10.46 -10.58 2.70
CA GLY A 354 11.41 -10.12 3.72
C GLY A 354 12.44 -9.12 3.22
N ASP A 355 12.71 -9.08 1.92
CA ASP A 355 13.61 -8.11 1.29
C ASP A 355 13.09 -6.66 1.42
N ALA A 356 11.85 -6.48 1.87
CA ALA A 356 11.29 -5.20 2.27
C ALA A 356 12.17 -4.45 3.28
N ALA A 357 12.82 -5.18 4.20
CA ALA A 357 13.75 -4.61 5.18
C ALA A 357 14.96 -3.91 4.54
N CYS A 358 15.33 -4.27 3.32
CA CYS A 358 16.42 -3.65 2.57
C CYS A 358 15.90 -2.65 1.54
N ILE A 359 14.87 -3.01 0.79
CA ILE A 359 14.40 -2.26 -0.37
C ILE A 359 13.63 -0.99 0.04
N ILE A 360 12.75 -1.05 1.03
CA ILE A 360 11.96 0.12 1.44
C ILE A 360 12.86 1.23 2.03
N PRO A 361 13.79 0.98 2.98
CA PRO A 361 14.68 2.03 3.48
C PRO A 361 15.56 2.63 2.38
N TRP A 362 16.02 1.80 1.44
CA TRP A 362 16.80 2.28 0.30
C TRP A 362 15.99 3.19 -0.60
N ASN A 363 14.73 2.84 -0.92
CA ASN A 363 13.83 3.67 -1.69
C ASN A 363 13.52 4.99 -0.96
N LEU A 364 13.28 4.97 0.35
CA LEU A 364 13.10 6.19 1.15
C LEU A 364 14.33 7.11 1.04
N TYR A 365 15.52 6.55 1.16
CA TYR A 365 16.74 7.34 0.96
C TYR A 365 16.83 7.93 -0.45
N LEU A 366 16.50 7.18 -1.49
CA LEU A 366 16.54 7.67 -2.86
C LEU A 366 15.54 8.81 -3.11
N PHE A 367 14.33 8.71 -2.57
CA PHE A 367 13.28 9.69 -2.79
C PHE A 367 13.40 10.92 -1.88
N TYR A 368 13.85 10.76 -0.64
CA TYR A 368 13.89 11.86 0.34
C TYR A 368 15.29 12.37 0.64
N GLY A 369 16.35 11.63 0.31
CA GLY A 369 17.74 12.01 0.55
C GLY A 369 18.18 11.99 2.02
N ASP A 370 17.31 11.54 2.90
CA ASP A 370 17.56 11.49 4.33
C ASP A 370 18.34 10.23 4.71
N LYS A 371 19.57 10.42 5.19
CA LYS A 371 20.43 9.33 5.64
C LYS A 371 19.99 8.72 6.96
N SER A 372 19.22 9.46 7.78
CA SER A 372 18.82 8.98 9.10
C SER A 372 18.01 7.69 8.99
N ILE A 373 17.19 7.55 7.94
CA ILE A 373 16.44 6.31 7.71
C ILE A 373 17.36 5.11 7.51
N LEU A 374 18.49 5.30 6.83
CA LEU A 374 19.49 4.24 6.67
C LEU A 374 20.22 3.96 7.97
N GLU A 375 20.54 5.01 8.78
CA GLU A 375 21.16 4.85 10.10
C GLU A 375 20.24 4.05 11.03
N ASP A 376 18.96 4.41 11.10
CA ASP A 376 17.95 3.75 11.93
C ASP A 376 17.69 2.30 11.51
N GLN A 377 17.69 2.04 10.20
CA GLN A 377 17.34 0.72 9.65
C GLN A 377 18.54 -0.17 9.34
N PHE A 378 19.77 0.32 9.46
CA PHE A 378 20.95 -0.46 9.05
C PHE A 378 21.08 -1.80 9.76
N VAL A 379 20.76 -1.86 11.06
CA VAL A 379 20.76 -3.11 11.83
C VAL A 379 19.70 -4.08 11.31
N SER A 380 18.50 -3.60 11.00
CA SER A 380 17.42 -4.40 10.42
C SER A 380 17.81 -4.95 9.04
N MET A 381 18.29 -4.09 8.13
CA MET A 381 18.77 -4.46 6.79
C MET A 381 19.82 -5.56 6.86
N LYS A 382 20.81 -5.37 7.73
CA LYS A 382 21.91 -6.30 7.94
C LYS A 382 21.42 -7.62 8.54
N SER A 383 20.52 -7.57 9.51
CA SER A 383 19.96 -8.75 10.18
C SER A 383 19.21 -9.65 9.20
N TRP A 384 18.53 -9.08 8.23
CA TRP A 384 17.86 -9.83 7.17
C TRP A 384 18.86 -10.63 6.32
N VAL A 385 19.90 -9.99 5.81
CA VAL A 385 20.92 -10.64 5.00
C VAL A 385 21.72 -11.68 5.81
N ASP A 386 22.07 -11.36 7.06
CA ASP A 386 22.76 -12.29 7.96
C ASP A 386 21.88 -13.50 8.32
N TYR A 387 20.54 -13.32 8.45
CA TYR A 387 19.61 -14.42 8.63
C TYR A 387 19.61 -15.36 7.41
N ILE A 388 19.51 -14.84 6.18
CA ILE A 388 19.58 -15.65 4.97
C ILE A 388 20.92 -16.39 4.91
N THR A 389 22.04 -15.71 5.16
CA THR A 389 23.38 -16.31 5.19
C THR A 389 23.47 -17.47 6.19
N LYS A 390 22.86 -17.31 7.36
CA LYS A 390 22.83 -18.35 8.39
C LYS A 390 21.98 -19.57 7.96
N VAL A 391 20.85 -19.33 7.33
CA VAL A 391 19.93 -20.40 6.86
C VAL A 391 20.55 -21.13 5.67
N ASP A 392 21.17 -20.39 4.76
CA ASP A 392 21.85 -20.92 3.60
C ASP A 392 23.05 -21.83 3.99
N GLY A 393 23.84 -21.42 4.96
CA GLY A 393 25.03 -22.15 5.38
C GLY A 393 26.03 -22.29 4.23
N ASP A 394 26.41 -23.52 3.89
CA ASP A 394 27.37 -23.84 2.81
C ASP A 394 26.66 -24.17 1.47
N ASN A 395 25.34 -24.00 1.36
CA ASN A 395 24.61 -24.40 0.16
C ASN A 395 24.75 -23.40 -1.00
N HIS A 396 25.24 -22.18 -0.74
CA HIS A 396 25.41 -21.11 -1.71
C HIS A 396 24.14 -20.77 -2.48
N GLY A 397 23.03 -20.64 -1.73
CA GLY A 397 21.73 -20.26 -2.28
C GLY A 397 20.61 -20.51 -1.28
N TRP A 398 19.65 -19.60 -1.20
CA TRP A 398 18.54 -19.72 -0.26
C TRP A 398 17.51 -20.72 -0.76
N ARG A 399 17.69 -21.97 -0.38
CA ARG A 399 16.96 -23.14 -0.86
C ARG A 399 16.24 -23.87 0.26
N TYR A 400 15.38 -24.80 -0.13
CA TYR A 400 14.71 -25.75 0.77
C TYR A 400 13.80 -25.14 1.82
N VAL A 401 13.35 -23.89 1.60
CA VAL A 401 12.32 -23.21 2.38
C VAL A 401 11.22 -22.73 1.45
N PHE A 402 10.07 -22.41 2.00
CA PHE A 402 8.95 -21.91 1.23
C PHE A 402 9.23 -20.48 0.72
N HIS A 403 8.94 -20.25 -0.56
CA HIS A 403 8.92 -18.92 -1.17
C HIS A 403 7.64 -18.75 -2.00
N PHE A 404 7.14 -17.53 -2.10
CA PHE A 404 5.93 -17.23 -2.85
C PHE A 404 6.14 -17.24 -4.38
N GLY A 405 7.38 -17.19 -4.85
CA GLY A 405 7.68 -17.08 -6.27
C GLY A 405 7.11 -15.82 -6.91
N ASP A 406 6.73 -15.91 -8.18
CA ASP A 406 5.99 -14.82 -8.85
C ASP A 406 4.48 -15.00 -8.57
N TRP A 407 4.04 -14.51 -7.41
CA TRP A 407 2.70 -14.70 -6.87
C TRP A 407 1.64 -14.18 -7.82
N LEU A 408 0.57 -14.96 -8.05
CA LEU A 408 -0.55 -14.68 -8.94
C LEU A 408 -0.18 -14.50 -10.42
N ALA A 409 1.02 -14.92 -10.86
CA ALA A 409 1.37 -14.97 -12.27
C ALA A 409 0.48 -15.97 -13.04
N LEU A 410 0.27 -15.68 -14.34
CA LEU A 410 -0.64 -16.44 -15.20
C LEU A 410 0.06 -17.49 -16.06
N ASP A 411 1.32 -17.80 -15.79
CA ASP A 411 2.13 -18.72 -16.60
C ASP A 411 2.24 -20.12 -16.01
N ASN A 412 1.59 -20.41 -14.89
CA ASN A 412 1.58 -21.73 -14.31
C ASN A 412 0.85 -22.72 -15.27
N PRO A 413 1.48 -23.86 -15.58
CA PRO A 413 0.87 -24.84 -16.46
C PRO A 413 -0.39 -25.52 -15.85
N VAL A 414 -0.49 -25.55 -14.53
CA VAL A 414 -1.70 -26.03 -13.84
C VAL A 414 -2.68 -24.88 -13.75
N GLN A 415 -3.81 -25.00 -14.41
CA GLN A 415 -4.86 -23.99 -14.44
C GLN A 415 -5.89 -24.24 -13.33
N GLY A 416 -6.36 -23.17 -12.69
CA GLY A 416 -7.45 -23.22 -11.70
C GLY A 416 -7.48 -21.99 -10.82
N ALA A 417 -8.63 -21.70 -10.21
CA ALA A 417 -8.79 -20.55 -9.31
C ALA A 417 -7.91 -20.65 -8.05
N GLU A 418 -7.56 -21.85 -7.66
CA GLU A 418 -6.69 -22.12 -6.50
C GLU A 418 -5.19 -22.04 -6.84
N GLN A 419 -4.83 -21.88 -8.12
CA GLN A 419 -3.44 -21.76 -8.52
C GLN A 419 -2.96 -20.32 -8.35
N VAL A 420 -2.04 -20.12 -7.42
CA VAL A 420 -1.51 -18.80 -7.04
C VAL A 420 -0.03 -18.61 -7.35
N MET A 421 0.73 -19.71 -7.52
CA MET A 421 2.17 -19.67 -7.81
C MET A 421 2.41 -19.56 -9.32
N GLY A 422 3.32 -18.67 -9.73
CA GLY A 422 3.79 -18.63 -11.13
C GLY A 422 4.72 -19.79 -11.49
N ALA A 423 5.10 -19.87 -12.77
CA ALA A 423 6.01 -20.89 -13.28
C ALA A 423 7.49 -20.51 -13.18
N THR A 424 7.80 -19.29 -12.77
CA THR A 424 9.19 -18.90 -12.52
C THR A 424 9.70 -19.64 -11.30
N ASP A 425 10.86 -20.28 -11.44
CA ASP A 425 11.51 -21.02 -10.37
C ASP A 425 11.68 -20.13 -9.13
N GLU A 426 11.13 -20.56 -8.00
CA GLU A 426 11.09 -19.77 -6.77
C GLU A 426 12.47 -19.67 -6.10
N GLU A 427 13.31 -20.69 -6.25
CA GLU A 427 14.68 -20.64 -5.76
C GLU A 427 15.54 -19.69 -6.59
N PHE A 428 15.32 -19.58 -7.90
CA PHE A 428 15.95 -18.56 -8.74
C PHE A 428 15.65 -17.15 -8.23
N ILE A 429 14.37 -16.87 -7.95
CA ILE A 429 13.96 -15.57 -7.41
C ILE A 429 14.62 -15.34 -6.05
N ALA A 430 14.58 -16.33 -5.16
CA ALA A 430 15.14 -16.23 -3.81
C ALA A 430 16.65 -15.95 -3.81
N ASN A 431 17.42 -16.71 -4.61
CA ASN A 431 18.84 -16.52 -4.72
C ASN A 431 19.23 -15.16 -5.29
N LEU A 432 18.43 -14.70 -6.26
CA LEU A 432 18.64 -13.38 -6.85
C LEU A 432 18.36 -12.26 -5.86
N TYR A 433 17.24 -12.33 -5.11
CA TYR A 433 16.91 -11.31 -4.11
C TYR A 433 17.87 -11.32 -2.93
N TYR A 434 18.45 -12.46 -2.57
CA TYR A 434 19.56 -12.53 -1.61
C TYR A 434 20.76 -11.71 -2.08
N ALA A 435 21.17 -11.86 -3.35
CA ALA A 435 22.24 -11.05 -3.94
C ALA A 435 21.89 -9.54 -3.96
N ILE A 436 20.65 -9.19 -4.32
CA ILE A 436 20.16 -7.81 -4.37
C ILE A 436 20.18 -7.18 -2.98
N SER A 437 19.61 -7.84 -1.98
CA SER A 437 19.58 -7.34 -0.61
C SER A 437 20.98 -7.14 -0.02
N ALA A 438 21.91 -8.08 -0.26
CA ALA A 438 23.30 -7.91 0.12
C ALA A 438 23.93 -6.67 -0.55
N GLY A 439 23.66 -6.45 -1.85
CA GLY A 439 24.13 -5.28 -2.59
C GLY A 439 23.55 -3.96 -2.06
N ILE A 440 22.26 -3.95 -1.66
CA ILE A 440 21.63 -2.79 -1.03
C ILE A 440 22.26 -2.48 0.33
N VAL A 441 22.53 -3.51 1.16
CA VAL A 441 23.22 -3.32 2.45
C VAL A 441 24.62 -2.74 2.23
N ALA A 442 25.36 -3.21 1.21
CA ALA A 442 26.66 -2.66 0.86
C ALA A 442 26.58 -1.19 0.45
N LYS A 443 25.60 -0.81 -0.37
CA LYS A 443 25.36 0.59 -0.77
C LYS A 443 25.03 1.46 0.44
N ALA A 444 24.13 1.01 1.31
CA ALA A 444 23.76 1.72 2.54
C ALA A 444 24.98 1.89 3.47
N ALA A 445 25.81 0.84 3.66
CA ALA A 445 27.04 0.91 4.39
C ALA A 445 28.00 1.96 3.81
N GLY A 446 28.11 2.02 2.48
CA GLY A 446 28.91 3.04 1.77
C GLY A 446 28.45 4.47 2.05
N VAL A 447 27.12 4.72 2.01
CA VAL A 447 26.52 6.03 2.35
C VAL A 447 26.79 6.42 3.80
N LEU A 448 26.75 5.45 4.72
CA LEU A 448 26.98 5.65 6.16
C LEU A 448 28.47 5.68 6.55
N GLY A 449 29.37 5.32 5.63
CA GLY A 449 30.81 5.27 5.88
C GLY A 449 31.30 4.01 6.62
N TYR A 450 30.51 2.95 6.67
CA TYR A 450 30.84 1.67 7.30
C TYR A 450 31.62 0.77 6.31
N ARG A 451 32.92 1.01 6.20
CA ARG A 451 33.76 0.40 5.16
C ARG A 451 33.86 -1.12 5.23
N GLU A 452 34.00 -1.67 6.44
CA GLU A 452 34.12 -3.12 6.64
C GLU A 452 32.83 -3.85 6.21
N GLU A 453 31.69 -3.31 6.60
CA GLU A 453 30.37 -3.80 6.18
C GLU A 453 30.16 -3.64 4.67
N GLN A 454 30.55 -2.51 4.12
CA GLN A 454 30.45 -2.27 2.68
C GLN A 454 31.24 -3.34 1.91
N GLU A 455 32.50 -3.60 2.26
CA GLU A 455 33.33 -4.62 1.60
C GLU A 455 32.76 -6.04 1.79
N LYS A 456 32.29 -6.36 3.02
CA LYS A 456 31.70 -7.66 3.34
C LYS A 456 30.46 -7.95 2.47
N TYR A 457 29.49 -7.04 2.45
CA TYR A 457 28.23 -7.28 1.77
C TYR A 457 28.32 -7.08 0.26
N GLN A 458 29.22 -6.23 -0.22
CA GLN A 458 29.55 -6.13 -1.64
C GLN A 458 30.10 -7.47 -2.17
N LYS A 459 31.06 -8.05 -1.45
CA LYS A 459 31.62 -9.35 -1.79
C LYS A 459 30.56 -10.45 -1.78
N LEU A 460 29.71 -10.49 -0.75
CA LEU A 460 28.62 -11.45 -0.65
C LEU A 460 27.65 -11.32 -1.83
N SER A 461 27.26 -10.09 -2.18
CA SER A 461 26.40 -9.82 -3.33
C SER A 461 27.00 -10.35 -4.63
N GLU A 462 28.28 -10.05 -4.89
CA GLU A 462 28.99 -10.51 -6.09
C GLU A 462 29.09 -12.04 -6.16
N GLU A 463 29.37 -12.70 -5.02
CA GLU A 463 29.42 -14.16 -4.92
C GLU A 463 28.05 -14.78 -5.21
N GLN A 464 26.95 -14.21 -4.67
CA GLN A 464 25.60 -14.71 -4.91
C GLN A 464 25.12 -14.45 -6.35
N PHE A 465 25.44 -13.31 -6.94
CA PHE A 465 25.20 -13.09 -8.37
C PHE A 465 25.93 -14.11 -9.25
N ALA A 466 27.16 -14.45 -8.89
CA ALA A 466 27.94 -15.48 -9.61
C ALA A 466 27.29 -16.87 -9.50
N VAL A 467 26.79 -17.25 -8.31
CA VAL A 467 26.03 -18.50 -8.10
C VAL A 467 24.79 -18.55 -8.99
N VAL A 468 23.99 -17.46 -9.03
CA VAL A 468 22.80 -17.37 -9.90
C VAL A 468 23.19 -17.51 -11.37
N GLN A 469 24.29 -16.87 -11.79
CA GLN A 469 24.76 -16.95 -13.17
C GLN A 469 25.27 -18.34 -13.53
N GLU A 470 25.98 -19.02 -12.63
CA GLU A 470 26.51 -20.36 -12.88
C GLU A 470 25.41 -21.43 -12.96
N GLU A 471 24.37 -21.28 -12.13
CA GLU A 471 23.33 -22.28 -12.02
C GLU A 471 22.26 -22.15 -13.09
N TYR A 472 21.83 -20.92 -13.39
CA TYR A 472 20.63 -20.70 -14.23
C TYR A 472 20.96 -20.23 -15.66
N TYR A 473 22.26 -20.10 -16.00
CA TYR A 473 22.65 -19.63 -17.33
C TYR A 473 23.59 -20.59 -18.05
N SER A 474 23.32 -20.81 -19.33
CA SER A 474 24.23 -21.58 -20.18
C SER A 474 25.53 -20.80 -20.46
N ALA A 475 26.55 -21.49 -20.92
CA ALA A 475 27.84 -20.89 -21.33
C ALA A 475 27.68 -19.80 -22.41
N THR A 476 26.59 -19.82 -23.21
CA THR A 476 26.25 -18.80 -24.22
C THR A 476 25.41 -17.63 -23.69
N GLY A 477 25.13 -17.59 -22.38
CA GLY A 477 24.33 -16.55 -21.74
C GLY A 477 22.82 -16.74 -21.83
N ARG A 478 22.35 -17.93 -22.21
CA ARG A 478 20.91 -18.22 -22.25
C ARG A 478 20.38 -18.57 -20.85
N CYS A 479 19.37 -17.84 -20.37
CA CYS A 479 18.64 -18.23 -19.17
C CYS A 479 17.92 -19.58 -19.40
N CYS A 480 18.03 -20.48 -18.43
CA CYS A 480 17.38 -21.81 -18.49
C CYS A 480 15.89 -21.74 -18.16
N ILE A 481 15.44 -20.72 -17.42
CA ILE A 481 14.07 -20.48 -17.07
C ILE A 481 13.39 -19.65 -18.17
N LYS A 482 12.26 -20.15 -18.68
CA LYS A 482 11.59 -19.57 -19.85
C LYS A 482 10.24 -18.93 -19.46
N THR A 483 10.29 -17.98 -18.56
CA THR A 483 9.14 -17.18 -18.13
C THR A 483 9.41 -15.70 -18.39
N GLN A 484 8.35 -14.90 -18.54
CA GLN A 484 8.52 -13.45 -18.69
C GLN A 484 9.29 -12.87 -17.51
N THR A 485 8.91 -13.21 -16.30
CA THR A 485 9.52 -12.71 -15.06
C THR A 485 11.01 -13.04 -14.96
N ALA A 486 11.41 -14.28 -15.26
CA ALA A 486 12.83 -14.63 -15.22
C ALA A 486 13.66 -13.83 -16.24
N LEU A 487 13.13 -13.58 -17.44
CA LEU A 487 13.85 -12.81 -18.45
C LEU A 487 13.85 -11.29 -18.14
N LEU A 488 12.80 -10.77 -17.50
CA LEU A 488 12.78 -9.40 -17.00
C LEU A 488 13.84 -9.21 -15.89
N LEU A 489 13.90 -10.10 -14.92
CA LEU A 489 14.95 -10.11 -13.89
C LEU A 489 16.34 -10.23 -14.50
N THR A 490 16.51 -11.08 -15.52
CA THR A 490 17.78 -11.22 -16.26
C THR A 490 18.26 -9.89 -16.86
N LEU A 491 17.36 -9.15 -17.51
CA LEU A 491 17.69 -7.86 -18.12
C LEU A 491 17.90 -6.78 -17.05
N LYS A 492 17.07 -6.73 -16.02
CA LYS A 492 17.16 -5.72 -14.95
C LYS A 492 18.49 -5.75 -14.22
N TYR A 493 19.02 -6.95 -13.96
CA TYR A 493 20.22 -7.16 -13.16
C TYR A 493 21.42 -7.62 -13.99
N HIS A 494 21.36 -7.51 -15.33
CA HIS A 494 22.46 -7.82 -16.25
C HIS A 494 23.07 -9.22 -16.05
N LEU A 495 22.22 -10.21 -15.77
CA LEU A 495 22.69 -11.57 -15.41
C LEU A 495 23.23 -12.37 -16.60
N SER A 496 22.85 -12.01 -17.82
CA SER A 496 23.24 -12.71 -19.04
C SER A 496 24.48 -12.07 -19.67
N LYS A 497 25.41 -12.91 -20.12
CA LYS A 497 26.52 -12.47 -20.98
C LYS A 497 26.07 -12.04 -22.38
N ASN A 498 24.80 -12.27 -22.74
CA ASN A 498 24.24 -11.98 -24.05
C ASN A 498 22.81 -11.43 -23.90
N GLU A 499 22.70 -10.17 -23.54
CA GLU A 499 21.40 -9.49 -23.34
C GLU A 499 20.54 -9.47 -24.60
N GLU A 500 21.12 -9.36 -25.79
CA GLU A 500 20.40 -9.41 -27.06
C GLU A 500 19.73 -10.78 -27.27
N LEU A 501 20.32 -11.86 -26.76
CA LEU A 501 19.67 -13.17 -26.74
C LEU A 501 18.49 -13.17 -25.79
N THR A 502 18.64 -12.57 -24.60
CA THR A 502 17.57 -12.46 -23.61
C THR A 502 16.40 -11.64 -24.14
N LYS A 503 16.65 -10.47 -24.76
CA LYS A 503 15.61 -9.64 -25.41
C LYS A 503 14.83 -10.43 -26.46
N ARG A 504 15.53 -11.15 -27.33
CA ARG A 504 14.88 -12.00 -28.35
C ARG A 504 14.06 -13.13 -27.73
N GLN A 505 14.53 -13.71 -26.63
CA GLN A 505 13.76 -14.74 -25.90
C GLN A 505 12.49 -14.14 -25.27
N LEU A 506 12.59 -12.96 -24.65
CA LEU A 506 11.48 -12.26 -24.04
C LEU A 506 10.43 -11.88 -25.09
N LEU A 507 10.82 -11.26 -26.21
CA LEU A 507 9.91 -10.92 -27.30
C LEU A 507 9.18 -12.17 -27.84
N LYS A 508 9.90 -13.29 -27.97
CA LYS A 508 9.30 -14.56 -28.41
C LYS A 508 8.24 -15.08 -27.41
N LEU A 509 8.44 -14.90 -26.10
CA LEU A 509 7.42 -15.25 -25.10
C LEU A 509 6.19 -14.36 -25.22
N PHE A 510 6.35 -13.07 -25.49
CA PHE A 510 5.24 -12.16 -25.77
C PHE A 510 4.49 -12.53 -27.05
N GLU A 511 5.18 -12.86 -28.13
CA GLU A 511 4.55 -13.39 -29.36
C GLU A 511 3.73 -14.66 -29.07
N GLN A 512 4.27 -15.58 -28.27
CA GLN A 512 3.58 -16.82 -27.90
C GLN A 512 2.36 -16.61 -27.00
N SER A 513 2.34 -15.52 -26.24
CA SER A 513 1.20 -15.13 -25.41
C SER A 513 0.27 -14.12 -26.08
N ASN A 514 0.37 -13.92 -27.40
CA ASN A 514 -0.36 -12.90 -28.16
C ASN A 514 -0.18 -11.50 -27.58
N HIS A 515 1.05 -11.15 -27.24
CA HIS A 515 1.46 -9.89 -26.61
C HIS A 515 0.73 -9.61 -25.27
N LYS A 516 0.36 -10.66 -24.55
CA LYS A 516 -0.27 -10.55 -23.22
C LYS A 516 0.77 -10.79 -22.12
N LEU A 517 0.64 -10.06 -21.03
CA LEU A 517 1.45 -10.29 -19.83
C LEU A 517 1.07 -11.63 -19.17
N LYS A 518 2.05 -12.18 -18.45
CA LYS A 518 1.89 -13.41 -17.66
C LYS A 518 2.47 -13.27 -16.26
N THR A 519 2.95 -12.09 -15.92
CA THR A 519 3.65 -11.78 -14.68
C THR A 519 2.72 -11.67 -13.48
N GLY A 520 3.26 -11.95 -12.31
CA GLY A 520 2.65 -11.77 -11.00
C GLY A 520 3.28 -10.61 -10.22
N PHE A 521 3.32 -10.72 -8.90
CA PHE A 521 3.77 -9.64 -8.00
C PHE A 521 5.26 -9.29 -8.14
N VAL A 522 6.10 -10.23 -8.59
CA VAL A 522 7.53 -9.99 -8.81
C VAL A 522 7.79 -9.41 -10.20
N GLY A 523 7.18 -9.98 -11.21
CA GLY A 523 7.44 -9.58 -12.59
C GLY A 523 6.74 -8.30 -13.01
N THR A 524 5.55 -8.02 -12.53
CA THR A 524 4.73 -6.88 -12.97
C THR A 524 5.35 -5.51 -12.63
N PRO A 525 5.90 -5.26 -11.42
CA PRO A 525 6.57 -3.99 -11.13
C PRO A 525 7.77 -3.70 -12.03
N LEU A 526 8.42 -4.74 -12.51
CA LEU A 526 9.59 -4.64 -13.39
C LEU A 526 9.21 -4.49 -14.86
N LEU A 527 8.06 -5.02 -15.25
CA LEU A 527 7.67 -5.30 -16.63
C LEU A 527 7.89 -4.09 -17.56
N ASN A 528 7.13 -3.04 -17.37
CA ASN A 528 7.15 -1.89 -18.28
C ASN A 528 8.45 -1.08 -18.16
N ASN A 529 9.03 -0.97 -16.94
CA ASN A 529 10.33 -0.35 -16.73
C ASN A 529 11.43 -1.06 -17.54
N VAL A 530 11.54 -2.38 -17.41
CA VAL A 530 12.56 -3.16 -18.11
C VAL A 530 12.38 -3.16 -19.62
N LEU A 531 11.13 -3.22 -20.11
CA LEU A 531 10.85 -3.11 -21.54
C LEU A 531 11.34 -1.77 -22.08
N THR A 532 11.02 -0.68 -21.42
CA THR A 532 11.42 0.68 -21.82
C THR A 532 12.93 0.86 -21.77
N ASP A 533 13.58 0.48 -20.67
CA ASP A 533 15.05 0.57 -20.50
C ASP A 533 15.83 -0.22 -21.56
N ASN A 534 15.18 -1.22 -22.14
CA ASN A 534 15.76 -2.07 -23.18
C ASN A 534 15.29 -1.75 -24.61
N GLY A 535 14.64 -0.61 -24.82
CA GLY A 535 14.22 -0.10 -26.13
C GLY A 535 12.97 -0.78 -26.71
N MET A 536 12.16 -1.44 -25.87
CA MET A 536 10.91 -2.11 -26.25
C MET A 536 9.67 -1.29 -25.86
N ASN A 537 9.70 0.03 -26.07
CA ASN A 537 8.65 0.97 -25.69
C ASN A 537 7.28 0.62 -26.30
N ASP A 538 7.25 0.23 -27.57
CA ASP A 538 6.00 -0.09 -28.25
C ASP A 538 5.26 -1.21 -27.53
N LEU A 539 5.99 -2.24 -27.10
CA LEU A 539 5.42 -3.35 -26.33
C LEU A 539 4.96 -2.89 -24.93
N ALA A 540 5.73 -2.03 -24.26
CA ALA A 540 5.33 -1.48 -22.96
C ALA A 540 4.00 -0.70 -23.04
N TYR A 541 3.83 0.09 -24.08
CA TYR A 541 2.57 0.80 -24.36
C TYR A 541 1.43 -0.13 -24.80
N GLU A 542 1.73 -1.13 -25.61
CA GLU A 542 0.74 -2.15 -26.01
C GLU A 542 0.15 -2.86 -24.78
N LEU A 543 1.00 -3.17 -23.78
CA LEU A 543 0.56 -3.77 -22.53
C LEU A 543 -0.29 -2.81 -21.67
N LEU A 544 0.12 -1.54 -21.53
CA LEU A 544 -0.66 -0.53 -20.82
C LEU A 544 -2.04 -0.33 -21.44
N LEU A 545 -2.08 -0.20 -22.77
CA LEU A 545 -3.29 0.14 -23.54
C LEU A 545 -4.16 -1.08 -23.88
N ASN A 546 -3.76 -2.27 -23.41
CA ASN A 546 -4.53 -3.49 -23.62
C ASN A 546 -5.83 -3.48 -22.82
N GLU A 547 -6.95 -3.44 -23.54
CA GLU A 547 -8.31 -3.43 -22.97
C GLU A 547 -8.91 -4.84 -22.75
N GLU A 548 -8.17 -5.89 -23.09
CA GLU A 548 -8.57 -7.28 -22.93
C GLU A 548 -7.81 -7.97 -21.81
N PHE A 549 -8.37 -9.08 -21.31
CA PHE A 549 -7.69 -9.95 -20.34
C PHE A 549 -6.40 -10.58 -20.92
N PRO A 550 -5.32 -10.63 -20.14
CA PRO A 550 -5.07 -9.90 -18.90
C PRO A 550 -4.54 -8.49 -19.19
N GLY A 551 -4.88 -7.52 -18.32
CA GLY A 551 -4.40 -6.16 -18.45
C GLY A 551 -5.13 -5.18 -17.52
N TRP A 552 -4.49 -4.05 -17.22
CA TRP A 552 -5.05 -3.02 -16.34
C TRP A 552 -6.34 -2.39 -16.88
N LEU A 553 -6.41 -2.13 -18.19
CA LEU A 553 -7.62 -1.50 -18.76
C LEU A 553 -8.79 -2.50 -18.91
N TYR A 554 -8.53 -3.80 -18.86
CA TYR A 554 -9.59 -4.80 -18.75
C TYR A 554 -10.40 -4.61 -17.45
N GLU A 555 -9.72 -4.40 -16.33
CA GLU A 555 -10.35 -4.15 -15.03
C GLU A 555 -11.15 -2.85 -15.06
N VAL A 556 -10.56 -1.78 -15.61
CA VAL A 556 -11.23 -0.47 -15.80
C VAL A 556 -12.51 -0.61 -16.61
N LYS A 557 -12.49 -1.38 -17.70
CA LYS A 557 -13.68 -1.61 -18.55
C LYS A 557 -14.78 -2.42 -17.86
N LEU A 558 -14.42 -3.25 -16.91
CA LEU A 558 -15.39 -3.97 -16.06
C LEU A 558 -15.89 -3.11 -14.88
N GLY A 559 -15.49 -1.84 -14.81
CA GLY A 559 -15.98 -0.87 -13.84
C GLY A 559 -15.19 -0.84 -12.54
N ALA A 560 -13.94 -1.30 -12.53
CA ALA A 560 -13.04 -1.16 -11.40
C ALA A 560 -12.83 0.31 -11.03
N THR A 561 -12.88 0.61 -9.75
CA THR A 561 -12.58 1.93 -9.17
C THR A 561 -11.37 1.90 -8.24
N THR A 562 -10.78 0.73 -8.09
CA THR A 562 -9.55 0.37 -7.39
C THR A 562 -8.79 -0.64 -8.24
N VAL A 563 -7.56 -1.01 -7.89
CA VAL A 563 -6.81 -2.08 -8.56
C VAL A 563 -7.17 -3.42 -7.94
N TRP A 564 -7.33 -4.45 -8.75
CA TRP A 564 -7.68 -5.79 -8.30
C TRP A 564 -6.45 -6.62 -7.92
N GLU A 565 -6.67 -7.62 -7.05
CA GLU A 565 -5.65 -8.56 -6.62
C GLU A 565 -5.19 -9.50 -7.74
N ARG A 566 -6.12 -9.93 -8.57
CA ARG A 566 -5.87 -10.88 -9.67
C ARG A 566 -6.26 -10.26 -11.00
N TRP A 567 -5.50 -10.56 -12.03
CA TRP A 567 -5.84 -10.17 -13.40
C TRP A 567 -7.24 -10.62 -13.83
N ASN A 568 -7.73 -11.73 -13.25
CA ASN A 568 -9.04 -12.33 -13.51
C ASN A 568 -9.97 -12.25 -12.29
N SER A 569 -9.87 -11.24 -11.45
CA SER A 569 -10.77 -11.11 -10.28
C SER A 569 -12.23 -11.21 -10.69
N LEU A 570 -12.63 -10.53 -11.77
CA LEU A 570 -13.86 -10.79 -12.48
C LEU A 570 -13.56 -11.39 -13.87
N LEU A 571 -14.38 -12.33 -14.29
CA LEU A 571 -14.37 -12.88 -15.65
C LEU A 571 -15.06 -11.91 -16.62
N ALA A 572 -14.90 -12.12 -17.93
CA ALA A 572 -15.44 -11.23 -18.95
C ALA A 572 -16.99 -11.11 -18.93
N ASP A 573 -17.69 -12.06 -18.34
CA ASP A 573 -19.14 -12.01 -18.13
C ASP A 573 -19.54 -11.31 -16.80
N GLY A 574 -18.58 -10.75 -16.06
CA GLY A 574 -18.78 -10.07 -14.77
C GLY A 574 -18.92 -11.03 -13.59
N THR A 575 -18.75 -12.33 -13.77
CA THR A 575 -18.77 -13.28 -12.66
C THR A 575 -17.42 -13.30 -11.93
N ILE A 576 -17.46 -13.50 -10.60
CA ILE A 576 -16.24 -13.63 -9.80
C ILE A 576 -15.52 -14.95 -10.11
N SER A 577 -14.20 -14.91 -10.25
CA SER A 577 -13.40 -16.09 -10.61
C SER A 577 -13.17 -17.07 -9.46
N GLY A 578 -13.32 -16.63 -8.23
CA GLY A 578 -13.15 -17.41 -6.99
C GLY A 578 -13.32 -16.51 -5.78
N ILE A 579 -13.44 -17.10 -4.59
CA ILE A 579 -13.75 -16.38 -3.35
C ILE A 579 -12.63 -16.41 -2.31
N SER A 580 -11.66 -17.31 -2.45
CA SER A 580 -10.67 -17.53 -1.39
C SER A 580 -9.55 -16.46 -1.39
N MET A 581 -9.01 -16.16 -2.57
CA MET A 581 -7.92 -15.21 -2.80
C MET A 581 -8.37 -14.25 -3.90
N ASN A 582 -9.25 -13.32 -3.56
CA ASN A 582 -9.84 -12.41 -4.55
C ASN A 582 -10.41 -11.15 -3.91
N SER A 583 -9.64 -10.07 -3.99
CA SER A 583 -10.00 -8.71 -3.56
C SER A 583 -10.16 -7.80 -4.77
N MET A 584 -11.15 -6.92 -4.73
CA MET A 584 -11.29 -5.87 -5.75
C MET A 584 -10.49 -4.61 -5.38
N ASN A 585 -9.82 -4.63 -4.21
CA ASN A 585 -9.05 -3.51 -3.71
C ASN A 585 -7.70 -3.98 -3.14
N HIS A 586 -6.71 -4.07 -4.04
CA HIS A 586 -5.38 -4.57 -3.72
C HIS A 586 -4.33 -3.83 -4.56
N TYR A 587 -3.42 -3.11 -3.93
CA TYR A 587 -2.60 -2.12 -4.62
C TYR A 587 -1.38 -2.67 -5.39
N ALA A 588 -0.97 -3.93 -5.21
CA ALA A 588 0.31 -4.43 -5.74
C ALA A 588 0.50 -4.21 -7.26
N TYR A 589 -0.51 -4.52 -8.08
CA TYR A 589 -0.45 -4.27 -9.52
C TYR A 589 -0.56 -2.80 -9.92
N GLY A 590 -0.88 -1.90 -8.97
CA GLY A 590 -0.78 -0.46 -9.13
C GLY A 590 0.66 0.04 -9.26
N SER A 591 1.67 -0.82 -9.05
CA SER A 591 3.09 -0.56 -9.29
C SER A 591 3.42 -0.06 -10.69
N ILE A 592 2.53 -0.25 -11.69
CA ILE A 592 2.65 0.33 -13.05
C ILE A 592 2.77 1.87 -13.02
N GLN A 593 2.25 2.54 -12.00
CA GLN A 593 2.27 3.99 -11.91
C GLN A 593 3.69 4.55 -11.76
N GLU A 594 4.64 3.80 -11.17
CA GLU A 594 6.06 4.16 -11.16
C GLU A 594 6.59 4.33 -12.59
N TRP A 595 6.34 3.34 -13.47
CA TRP A 595 6.73 3.44 -14.88
C TRP A 595 6.06 4.62 -15.58
N MET A 596 4.80 4.90 -15.25
CA MET A 596 4.09 6.03 -15.84
C MET A 596 4.72 7.37 -15.45
N PHE A 597 5.15 7.55 -14.20
CA PHE A 597 5.89 8.74 -13.80
C PHE A 597 7.27 8.81 -14.46
N ARG A 598 8.03 7.71 -14.39
CA ARG A 598 9.42 7.67 -14.88
C ARG A 598 9.53 7.83 -16.40
N HIS A 599 8.67 7.14 -17.13
CA HIS A 599 8.81 6.99 -18.58
C HIS A 599 7.68 7.64 -19.36
N VAL A 600 6.41 7.41 -19.01
CA VAL A 600 5.31 8.03 -19.78
C VAL A 600 5.33 9.54 -19.62
N ALA A 601 5.36 10.06 -18.41
CA ALA A 601 5.53 11.49 -18.17
C ALA A 601 6.99 11.92 -18.34
N GLY A 602 7.92 11.11 -17.83
CA GLY A 602 9.34 11.33 -17.96
C GLY A 602 10.00 11.99 -16.74
N ILE A 603 9.42 11.93 -15.53
CA ILE A 603 10.07 12.37 -14.28
C ILE A 603 10.76 11.16 -13.65
N ASN A 604 12.05 11.01 -13.94
CA ASN A 604 12.81 9.86 -13.49
C ASN A 604 13.76 10.23 -12.35
N THR A 605 13.58 9.60 -11.19
CA THR A 605 14.51 9.71 -10.05
C THR A 605 15.80 8.93 -10.37
N MET A 606 16.95 9.46 -9.94
CA MET A 606 18.25 8.85 -10.23
C MET A 606 18.94 8.37 -8.97
N GLU A 607 19.41 7.12 -8.93
CA GLU A 607 20.14 6.55 -7.79
C GLU A 607 21.44 7.32 -7.49
N SER A 608 22.05 7.93 -8.52
CA SER A 608 23.24 8.77 -8.37
C SER A 608 22.98 10.11 -7.68
N HIS A 609 21.71 10.53 -7.57
CA HIS A 609 21.28 11.80 -6.99
C HIS A 609 20.10 11.60 -6.03
N PRO A 610 20.34 10.97 -4.87
CA PRO A 610 19.28 10.74 -3.88
C PRO A 610 18.70 12.07 -3.36
N GLY A 611 17.43 12.04 -2.96
CA GLY A 611 16.69 13.21 -2.49
C GLY A 611 16.09 14.08 -3.59
N VAL A 612 16.13 13.61 -4.84
CA VAL A 612 15.45 14.25 -5.98
C VAL A 612 15.85 15.72 -6.19
N ARG A 613 17.10 16.08 -5.85
CA ARG A 613 17.66 17.40 -6.21
C ARG A 613 18.01 17.51 -7.70
N THR A 614 18.22 16.38 -8.33
CA THR A 614 18.39 16.25 -9.76
C THR A 614 17.49 15.14 -10.28
N VAL A 615 16.64 15.42 -11.24
CA VAL A 615 15.82 14.45 -11.95
C VAL A 615 16.30 14.30 -13.38
N GLN A 616 15.90 13.20 -14.03
CA GLN A 616 16.00 13.09 -15.45
C GLN A 616 14.61 13.28 -16.07
N PHE A 617 14.46 14.27 -16.95
CA PHE A 617 13.29 14.39 -17.82
C PHE A 617 13.51 13.58 -19.10
N ALA A 618 12.87 12.44 -19.19
CA ALA A 618 13.03 11.49 -20.29
C ALA A 618 11.69 10.89 -20.76
N PRO A 619 10.76 11.71 -21.29
CA PRO A 619 9.45 11.21 -21.67
C PRO A 619 9.51 10.27 -22.88
N THR A 620 8.71 9.20 -22.81
CA THR A 620 8.43 8.34 -23.97
C THR A 620 7.08 8.73 -24.56
N LEU A 621 7.08 9.13 -25.83
CA LEU A 621 5.88 9.66 -26.49
C LEU A 621 5.02 8.53 -27.05
N ASN A 622 3.71 8.68 -26.93
CA ASN A 622 2.76 7.74 -27.52
C ASN A 622 1.57 8.46 -28.14
N TRP A 623 1.24 8.09 -29.38
CA TRP A 623 0.20 8.76 -30.15
C TRP A 623 -1.21 8.51 -29.59
N ASP A 624 -1.47 7.36 -29.01
CA ASP A 624 -2.80 7.01 -28.48
C ASP A 624 -3.12 7.74 -27.17
N LEU A 625 -2.06 8.13 -26.43
CA LEU A 625 -2.21 9.01 -25.27
C LEU A 625 -2.37 10.47 -25.63
N ARG A 626 -1.89 10.92 -26.82
CA ARG A 626 -1.87 12.32 -27.25
C ARG A 626 -1.04 13.25 -26.40
N TYR A 627 -1.19 13.23 -25.11
CA TYR A 627 -0.40 13.96 -24.13
C TYR A 627 -0.24 13.17 -22.86
N ALA A 628 0.78 13.50 -22.09
CA ALA A 628 0.86 13.20 -20.68
C ALA A 628 1.41 14.42 -19.94
N GLU A 629 0.87 14.67 -18.75
CA GLU A 629 1.37 15.66 -17.81
C GLU A 629 1.54 15.01 -16.44
N ALA A 630 2.61 15.38 -15.76
CA ALA A 630 2.82 14.99 -14.37
C ALA A 630 3.42 16.14 -13.57
N LYS A 631 3.07 16.15 -12.28
CA LYS A 631 3.68 17.01 -11.27
C LYS A 631 4.12 16.11 -10.13
N TYR A 632 5.29 16.39 -9.61
CA TYR A 632 5.83 15.69 -8.44
C TYR A 632 6.41 16.70 -7.47
N ASP A 633 5.73 16.86 -6.33
CA ASP A 633 6.17 17.67 -5.19
C ASP A 633 7.12 16.84 -4.33
N SER A 634 8.38 16.83 -4.73
CA SER A 634 9.42 16.06 -4.07
C SER A 634 9.89 16.75 -2.78
N ALA A 635 10.66 16.04 -1.97
CA ALA A 635 11.35 16.63 -0.80
C ALA A 635 12.23 17.86 -1.14
N SER A 636 12.63 18.02 -2.41
CA SER A 636 13.44 19.11 -2.90
C SER A 636 12.66 20.19 -3.66
N GLY A 637 11.37 19.99 -3.91
CA GLY A 637 10.47 20.94 -4.60
C GLY A 637 9.67 20.32 -5.73
N MET A 638 8.82 21.15 -6.33
CA MET A 638 7.84 20.75 -7.35
C MET A 638 8.48 20.67 -8.73
N TYR A 639 8.61 19.47 -9.27
CA TYR A 639 8.90 19.24 -10.69
C TYR A 639 7.61 19.08 -11.48
N SER A 640 7.59 19.56 -12.70
CA SER A 640 6.51 19.27 -13.64
C SER A 640 7.01 19.02 -15.04
N ILE A 641 6.28 18.20 -15.77
CA ILE A 641 6.48 17.98 -17.20
C ILE A 641 5.13 17.77 -17.88
N ARG A 642 5.00 18.33 -19.07
CA ARG A 642 3.92 18.04 -20.00
C ARG A 642 4.48 17.89 -21.41
N TRP A 643 4.09 16.83 -22.08
CA TRP A 643 4.28 16.72 -23.52
C TRP A 643 2.93 16.55 -24.22
N GLU A 644 2.82 17.11 -25.42
CA GLU A 644 1.61 17.05 -26.23
C GLU A 644 1.95 16.94 -27.71
N LEU A 645 1.39 15.94 -28.37
CA LEU A 645 1.56 15.69 -29.80
C LEU A 645 0.49 16.46 -30.60
N SER A 646 0.89 17.45 -31.38
CA SER A 646 0.01 18.14 -32.34
C SER A 646 -0.27 17.26 -33.56
N ASP A 647 0.72 16.51 -34.01
CA ASP A 647 0.67 15.48 -35.05
C ASP A 647 1.75 14.43 -34.80
N LYS A 648 2.01 13.54 -35.76
CA LYS A 648 2.99 12.44 -35.58
C LYS A 648 4.46 12.89 -35.66
N GLU A 649 4.72 14.14 -36.03
CA GLU A 649 6.07 14.67 -36.25
C GLU A 649 6.40 15.79 -35.25
N HIS A 650 5.39 16.43 -34.62
CA HIS A 650 5.58 17.58 -33.75
C HIS A 650 5.06 17.34 -32.33
N VAL A 651 5.91 17.64 -31.38
CA VAL A 651 5.60 17.59 -29.95
C VAL A 651 5.96 18.92 -29.28
N THR A 652 5.10 19.38 -28.38
CA THR A 652 5.42 20.45 -27.45
C THR A 652 5.75 19.80 -26.09
N ILE A 653 6.90 20.15 -25.53
CA ILE A 653 7.32 19.69 -24.20
C ILE A 653 7.52 20.91 -23.31
N THR A 654 6.91 20.92 -22.15
CA THR A 654 7.06 21.96 -21.13
C THR A 654 7.61 21.31 -19.87
N MET A 655 8.63 21.92 -19.25
CA MET A 655 9.29 21.38 -18.06
C MET A 655 9.49 22.49 -17.02
N ASP A 656 9.25 22.17 -15.74
CA ASP A 656 9.56 23.05 -14.63
C ASP A 656 10.58 22.38 -13.70
N VAL A 657 11.65 23.10 -13.39
CA VAL A 657 12.69 22.70 -12.44
C VAL A 657 12.61 23.63 -11.23
N PRO A 658 12.41 23.10 -9.99
CA PRO A 658 12.26 23.94 -8.81
C PRO A 658 13.57 24.66 -8.43
N PHE A 659 13.44 25.67 -7.57
CA PHE A 659 14.58 26.42 -7.04
C PHE A 659 15.59 25.50 -6.35
N ASP A 660 16.88 25.78 -6.54
CA ASP A 660 17.99 25.01 -5.96
C ASP A 660 18.05 23.52 -6.38
N CYS A 661 17.43 23.20 -7.51
CA CYS A 661 17.44 21.88 -8.14
C CYS A 661 17.93 21.96 -9.58
N THR A 662 18.21 20.80 -10.17
CA THR A 662 18.60 20.67 -11.56
C THR A 662 17.83 19.54 -12.24
N ALA A 663 17.89 19.49 -13.57
CA ALA A 663 17.38 18.34 -14.32
C ALA A 663 18.27 18.02 -15.52
N GLU A 664 18.32 16.73 -15.89
CA GLU A 664 18.90 16.27 -17.15
C GLU A 664 17.75 15.99 -18.12
N ALA A 665 17.57 16.79 -19.16
CA ALA A 665 16.56 16.50 -20.18
C ALA A 665 17.15 15.60 -21.29
N VAL A 666 16.50 14.45 -21.49
CA VAL A 666 16.77 13.52 -22.59
C VAL A 666 15.56 13.58 -23.52
N LEU A 667 15.68 14.32 -24.58
CA LEU A 667 14.57 14.49 -25.52
C LEU A 667 14.44 13.29 -26.46
N PRO A 668 13.23 12.95 -26.91
CA PRO A 668 13.04 12.08 -28.05
C PRO A 668 13.74 12.69 -29.26
N MET A 669 13.94 11.92 -30.31
CA MET A 669 14.74 12.31 -31.48
C MET A 669 14.40 13.71 -32.01
N VAL A 670 15.36 14.64 -31.90
CA VAL A 670 15.25 16.01 -32.40
C VAL A 670 15.73 16.06 -33.84
N ALA A 671 14.92 16.62 -34.75
CA ALA A 671 15.31 16.83 -36.13
C ALA A 671 16.52 17.77 -36.22
N LYS A 672 17.42 17.53 -37.20
CA LYS A 672 18.62 18.35 -37.35
C LYS A 672 18.32 19.84 -37.57
N SER A 673 17.19 20.15 -38.20
CA SER A 673 16.70 21.51 -38.43
C SER A 673 16.29 22.25 -37.16
N GLU A 674 15.93 21.51 -36.11
CA GLU A 674 15.40 22.05 -34.84
C GLU A 674 16.48 22.14 -33.75
N LYS A 675 17.66 21.56 -33.95
CA LYS A 675 18.71 21.51 -32.93
C LYS A 675 19.16 22.88 -32.41
N GLU A 676 19.22 23.88 -33.31
CA GLU A 676 19.60 25.23 -32.89
C GLU A 676 18.50 25.88 -32.04
N ALA A 677 17.23 25.73 -32.43
CA ALA A 677 16.11 26.28 -31.69
C ALA A 677 15.96 25.60 -30.29
N VAL A 678 16.16 24.28 -30.23
CA VAL A 678 16.19 23.56 -28.96
C VAL A 678 17.35 24.02 -28.07
N ALA A 679 18.55 24.23 -28.66
CA ALA A 679 19.71 24.71 -27.91
C ALA A 679 19.57 26.16 -27.42
N GLU A 680 18.78 27.00 -28.11
CA GLU A 680 18.45 28.35 -27.63
C GLU A 680 17.62 28.33 -26.33
N VAL A 681 16.79 27.29 -26.15
CA VAL A 681 15.92 27.13 -24.96
C VAL A 681 16.63 26.35 -23.88
N LEU A 682 17.22 25.18 -24.19
CA LEU A 682 17.74 24.22 -23.20
C LEU A 682 19.25 24.34 -22.98
N GLY A 683 19.96 25.17 -23.76
CA GLY A 683 21.41 25.25 -23.71
C GLY A 683 22.09 24.21 -24.61
N SER A 684 23.38 23.95 -24.37
CA SER A 684 24.18 23.03 -25.19
C SER A 684 23.92 21.58 -24.80
N GLU A 685 23.72 20.73 -25.81
CA GLU A 685 23.64 19.28 -25.65
C GLU A 685 25.02 18.72 -25.28
N GLU A 686 25.11 17.97 -24.18
CA GLU A 686 26.30 17.22 -23.78
C GLU A 686 25.94 15.73 -23.63
N ASN A 687 26.58 14.88 -24.43
CA ASN A 687 26.36 13.43 -24.40
C ASN A 687 24.87 12.98 -24.51
N GLY A 688 24.11 13.68 -25.36
CA GLY A 688 22.69 13.39 -25.58
C GLY A 688 21.75 13.93 -24.48
N ARG A 689 22.23 14.84 -23.63
CA ARG A 689 21.48 15.42 -22.51
C ARG A 689 21.62 16.94 -22.49
N TYR A 690 20.60 17.63 -22.02
CA TYR A 690 20.63 19.05 -21.70
C TYR A 690 20.56 19.20 -20.18
N LEU A 691 21.50 19.92 -19.59
CA LEU A 691 21.48 20.24 -18.17
C LEU A 691 20.61 21.48 -17.96
N LEU A 692 19.54 21.34 -17.19
CA LEU A 692 18.59 22.40 -16.89
C LEU A 692 18.82 22.93 -15.47
N GLU A 693 18.95 24.24 -15.35
CA GLU A 693 18.95 24.98 -14.08
C GLU A 693 17.50 25.21 -13.60
N PRO A 694 17.27 25.78 -12.39
CA PRO A 694 15.92 26.16 -11.98
C PRO A 694 15.23 27.07 -12.98
N GLY A 695 14.04 26.72 -13.42
CA GLY A 695 13.34 27.50 -14.45
C GLY A 695 12.16 26.78 -15.11
N HIS A 696 11.61 27.47 -16.08
CA HIS A 696 10.52 27.00 -16.95
C HIS A 696 11.04 26.91 -18.40
N TYR A 697 10.83 25.78 -19.02
CA TYR A 697 11.35 25.44 -20.35
C TYR A 697 10.26 25.00 -21.31
#